data_4bbd38bb752a4aa31e9b1db7a28a9c53
#
_entry.id   4bbd38bb752a4aa31e9b1db7a28a9c53
#
_cell.length_a   1.000
_cell.length_b   1.000
_cell.length_c   1.000
_cell.angle_alpha   90.00
_cell.angle_beta   90.00
_cell.angle_gamma   90.00
#
_symmetry.space_group_name_H-M   'P 1'
#
loop_
_entity.id
_entity.type
_entity.pdbx_description
1 polymer ?
#
loop_
_entity_poly.entity_id
_entity_poly.type
_entity_poly.pdbx_seq_one_letter_code
_entity_poly.pdbx_strand_id
1 'polypeptide(L)'
;MFLSRRAALRQASKSCARRSLSTLLPNQHLNGTNSSVTNTFIGSAQQQPLNSRLSTMMHNRRWMSFLSDYQKHVEERAAMAHGYGVAPKPLDASQVSALIDDLNSSTDPAAQKEMVELLANRVPPGVDEAAYVKAGFLSAIAKGEQSSALISREYAIELLGSMQGGYNVGTLVELLKDDTVGMLAAEQLKHTLLVFDAFYDIEALHKEGCAAATAVLESWAAAEWYTSKPEVPEKITTTVFKVTGETNTDDLSPAQDAWSRPDIPLHATAMHKNSREGIEALEEGVVGPLKLIEELQGKGHPLAYVGDVVGTGSSRKSATNSVLWFMGDDIPYVPNLKTGGVCLGGKIAPIFFNTMEDSGALPIELDVNDMNMGDVIDIYPHEGKVCKHGTDEVVTTFELKTKVLLDEVRAGGRINLIIGRGSTTKARQALGIEAPISDTFNLAEMPEHVPPGFTLAQKMVGKACGIDGVIPGQYCEPLMTTVGSQDTTGPMTRDELKGLACLGFSADLVMQSFCHTAAYPKPVDVVTHHTLPDFIRTRGGVSLRPGDGIIHSWLNRMLLPDTVGTGGDSHTRFPIGISFPAGSGLVAFAAATGLMPLDMPESVLVRYTGEMQPGITLRDLVQAIPYEAQKMGLLTVEKKGKKNIFSGRVLEIEGLPNLKCEQAFELSDASAERSAAGCTIKLDKEPIIEYLNSNVVMLKWMIAEGYGDARTLERRIARMEEWLANPVLMEADKDAEYAAVIDINLDELKEPVLALPNDPDASATLSDVADTHIDEVFIGSCMTNIGHFRAAGKLLKNNPIDKLPTRLWIAPPTKMDEAQLMDEGYYSIFGVAGARTEMPGCSLCMGNQARVAPGCTVVSTSTRNFPNRLGQGSNVFLASAELAAVASLLGKIPTMEEYLKYMDQVNESRDDTYRYLNFDELPEFVERADGVEISNEMKQAAMNMAKA
;
A
#
# COMPACT_ATOMS: atom_id res chain seq x y z
N MET A 1 -5.16 -23.24 20.79
CA MET A 1 -5.33 -23.43 19.35
C MET A 1 -4.33 -22.60 18.51
N PHE A 2 -3.95 -21.39 18.90
CA PHE A 2 -2.95 -20.56 18.22
C PHE A 2 -1.54 -21.19 18.12
N LEU A 3 -1.14 -22.00 19.05
CA LEU A 3 0.19 -22.65 19.09
C LEU A 3 0.38 -23.75 18.05
N SER A 4 -0.68 -24.44 17.60
CA SER A 4 -0.59 -25.51 16.60
C SER A 4 -0.48 -24.98 15.15
N ARG A 5 -1.06 -23.81 14.85
CA ARG A 5 -0.94 -23.16 13.54
C ARG A 5 0.49 -22.68 13.22
N ARG A 6 1.21 -22.21 14.23
CA ARG A 6 2.63 -21.80 14.08
C ARG A 6 3.59 -22.96 13.88
N ALA A 7 3.30 -24.14 14.42
CA ALA A 7 4.17 -25.31 14.27
C ALA A 7 4.18 -25.86 12.83
N ALA A 8 3.05 -25.84 12.12
CA ALA A 8 2.95 -26.30 10.73
C ALA A 8 3.67 -25.36 9.75
N LEU A 9 3.53 -24.03 9.96
CA LEU A 9 4.28 -23.02 9.19
C LEU A 9 5.80 -23.07 9.43
N ARG A 10 6.24 -23.49 10.63
CA ARG A 10 7.66 -23.63 11.00
C ARG A 10 8.40 -24.72 10.23
N GLN A 11 7.75 -25.83 9.91
CA GLN A 11 8.40 -26.93 9.19
C GLN A 11 8.69 -26.55 7.73
N ALA A 12 7.84 -25.72 7.13
CA ALA A 12 8.05 -25.18 5.79
C ALA A 12 9.13 -24.08 5.74
N SER A 13 9.21 -23.20 6.75
CA SER A 13 10.20 -22.11 6.77
C SER A 13 11.62 -22.56 7.12
N LYS A 14 11.80 -23.54 8.01
CA LYS A 14 13.12 -24.08 8.36
C LYS A 14 13.82 -24.81 7.22
N SER A 15 13.06 -25.41 6.28
CA SER A 15 13.65 -26.03 5.09
C SER A 15 14.10 -25.00 4.05
N CYS A 16 13.50 -23.81 4.02
CA CYS A 16 13.83 -22.73 3.11
C CYS A 16 15.08 -21.96 3.54
N ALA A 17 15.22 -21.63 4.83
CA ALA A 17 16.35 -20.86 5.34
C ALA A 17 17.70 -21.59 5.24
N ARG A 18 17.72 -22.93 5.32
CA ARG A 18 18.96 -23.71 5.19
C ARG A 18 19.44 -23.95 3.74
N ARG A 19 18.58 -23.75 2.72
CA ARG A 19 18.96 -23.95 1.30
C ARG A 19 19.38 -22.68 0.58
N SER A 20 19.03 -21.49 1.08
CA SER A 20 19.39 -20.23 0.44
C SER A 20 20.79 -19.69 0.74
N LEU A 21 21.51 -20.28 1.68
CA LEU A 21 22.88 -19.86 2.04
C LEU A 21 24.00 -20.49 1.17
N SER A 22 23.68 -21.43 0.26
CA SER A 22 24.71 -22.13 -0.55
C SER A 22 24.77 -21.76 -2.03
N THR A 23 24.00 -20.79 -2.51
CA THR A 23 23.88 -20.49 -3.96
C THR A 23 24.16 -19.05 -4.39
N LEU A 24 24.85 -18.24 -3.58
CA LEU A 24 25.23 -16.88 -3.96
C LEU A 24 26.76 -16.74 -4.13
N LEU A 25 27.32 -17.44 -5.13
CA LEU A 25 28.57 -17.04 -5.78
C LEU A 25 28.44 -17.28 -7.29
N PRO A 26 28.60 -16.29 -8.16
CA PRO A 26 28.56 -16.49 -9.59
C PRO A 26 29.93 -16.95 -10.09
N ASN A 27 30.04 -18.20 -10.53
CA ASN A 27 31.14 -18.62 -11.38
C ASN A 27 30.83 -18.25 -12.83
N GLN A 28 31.55 -17.28 -13.36
CA GLN A 28 31.62 -17.06 -14.79
C GLN A 28 32.58 -18.07 -15.41
N HIS A 29 32.08 -18.97 -16.25
CA HIS A 29 32.86 -19.63 -17.29
C HIS A 29 32.23 -19.35 -18.66
N LEU A 30 32.93 -18.51 -19.41
CA LEU A 30 32.73 -18.33 -20.84
C LEU A 30 33.36 -19.51 -21.57
N ASN A 31 32.61 -20.21 -22.40
CA ASN A 31 33.14 -20.98 -23.51
C ASN A 31 32.41 -20.57 -24.79
N GLY A 32 33.26 -20.07 -25.73
CA GLY A 32 32.84 -19.62 -27.03
C GLY A 32 32.63 -20.73 -28.05
N THR A 33 31.84 -20.44 -29.04
CA THR A 33 31.97 -21.08 -30.34
C THR A 33 31.85 -20.05 -31.46
N ASN A 34 32.81 -20.13 -32.38
CA ASN A 34 33.00 -19.31 -33.55
C ASN A 34 31.91 -19.49 -34.62
N SER A 35 31.55 -18.40 -35.30
CA SER A 35 31.38 -18.47 -36.74
C SER A 35 31.78 -17.17 -37.43
N SER A 36 32.57 -17.32 -38.43
CA SER A 36 33.22 -16.35 -39.26
C SER A 36 32.28 -15.72 -40.30
N VAL A 37 32.39 -14.39 -40.51
CA VAL A 37 32.24 -13.81 -41.86
C VAL A 37 33.25 -12.68 -42.02
N THR A 38 34.12 -12.88 -43.04
CA THR A 38 35.10 -11.95 -43.59
C THR A 38 34.42 -10.76 -44.28
N ASN A 39 34.90 -9.55 -44.13
CA ASN A 39 35.35 -8.74 -45.26
C ASN A 39 36.24 -7.53 -44.86
N THR A 40 37.23 -7.37 -45.63
CA THR A 40 38.36 -6.50 -45.75
C THR A 40 38.03 -5.01 -45.91
N PHE A 41 38.78 -4.10 -45.23
CA PHE A 41 39.41 -2.96 -45.87
C PHE A 41 40.58 -2.40 -45.03
N ILE A 42 41.63 -2.00 -45.74
CA ILE A 42 42.95 -1.63 -45.29
C ILE A 42 43.00 -0.18 -44.80
N GLY A 43 43.75 0.07 -43.75
CA GLY A 43 44.15 1.43 -43.32
C GLY A 43 45.04 1.36 -42.09
N SER A 44 46.37 1.48 -42.30
CA SER A 44 47.43 1.46 -41.30
C SER A 44 47.39 2.72 -40.41
N ALA A 45 47.24 2.52 -39.10
CA ALA A 45 47.70 3.49 -38.09
C ALA A 45 48.11 2.73 -36.83
N GLN A 46 49.29 3.10 -36.33
CA GLN A 46 50.03 2.46 -35.26
C GLN A 46 49.21 2.21 -34.00
N GLN A 47 49.14 0.96 -33.56
CA GLN A 47 48.61 0.53 -32.28
C GLN A 47 49.58 0.84 -31.14
N GLN A 48 49.23 1.81 -30.27
CA GLN A 48 49.76 1.85 -28.91
C GLN A 48 48.77 1.05 -28.02
N PRO A 49 49.27 0.32 -27.02
CA PRO A 49 48.43 -0.64 -26.29
C PRO A 49 47.41 0.06 -25.41
N LEU A 50 46.12 -0.30 -25.60
CA LEU A 50 44.93 0.17 -24.87
C LEU A 50 44.98 -0.10 -23.34
N ASN A 51 45.86 -1.01 -22.91
CA ASN A 51 45.97 -1.39 -21.50
C ASN A 51 46.60 -0.32 -20.58
N SER A 52 47.34 0.67 -21.10
CA SER A 52 47.92 1.74 -20.26
C SER A 52 46.90 2.85 -19.97
N ARG A 53 45.92 3.10 -20.86
CA ARG A 53 44.90 4.14 -20.65
C ARG A 53 43.76 3.67 -19.74
N LEU A 54 43.40 2.40 -19.78
CA LEU A 54 42.43 1.84 -18.85
C LEU A 54 43.00 1.71 -17.42
N SER A 55 44.26 1.36 -17.27
CA SER A 55 44.93 1.34 -15.97
C SER A 55 45.10 2.75 -15.39
N THR A 56 45.38 3.76 -16.20
CA THR A 56 45.49 5.15 -15.73
C THR A 56 44.14 5.78 -15.43
N MET A 57 43.07 5.42 -16.16
CA MET A 57 41.69 5.83 -15.81
C MET A 57 41.14 5.12 -14.55
N MET A 58 41.51 3.88 -14.32
CA MET A 58 41.16 3.18 -13.06
C MET A 58 42.03 3.67 -11.88
N HIS A 59 43.26 4.10 -12.08
CA HIS A 59 44.09 4.71 -11.02
C HIS A 59 43.67 6.14 -10.66
N ASN A 60 43.18 6.94 -11.60
CA ASN A 60 42.68 8.29 -11.30
C ASN A 60 41.28 8.33 -10.65
N ARG A 61 40.52 7.20 -10.62
CA ARG A 61 39.28 7.10 -9.78
C ARG A 61 39.55 6.77 -8.32
N ARG A 62 40.78 6.54 -7.91
CA ARG A 62 41.15 6.14 -6.54
C ARG A 62 41.49 7.31 -5.59
N TRP A 63 41.23 8.57 -5.98
CA TRP A 63 41.69 9.74 -5.23
C TRP A 63 40.61 10.67 -4.67
N MET A 64 39.32 10.30 -4.78
CA MET A 64 38.30 10.96 -4.00
C MET A 64 37.94 10.02 -2.85
N SER A 65 38.12 10.47 -1.61
CA SER A 65 37.71 9.71 -0.43
C SER A 65 36.19 9.63 -0.38
N PHE A 66 35.65 8.57 0.22
CA PHE A 66 34.20 8.45 0.47
C PHE A 66 33.61 9.76 1.05
N LEU A 67 34.28 10.37 2.03
CA LEU A 67 33.82 11.62 2.64
C LEU A 67 33.70 12.76 1.63
N SER A 68 34.63 12.90 0.68
CA SER A 68 34.55 13.96 -0.33
C SER A 68 33.34 13.79 -1.26
N ASP A 69 33.06 12.56 -1.67
CA ASP A 69 31.89 12.26 -2.50
C ASP A 69 30.59 12.44 -1.70
N TYR A 70 30.57 12.05 -0.42
CA TYR A 70 29.43 12.24 0.47
C TYR A 70 29.16 13.74 0.74
N GLN A 71 30.20 14.54 1.03
CA GLN A 71 30.06 15.99 1.24
C GLN A 71 29.52 16.69 -0.01
N LYS A 72 29.99 16.32 -1.20
CA LYS A 72 29.41 16.84 -2.44
C LYS A 72 27.92 16.50 -2.56
N HIS A 73 27.51 15.27 -2.21
CA HIS A 73 26.09 14.89 -2.18
C HIS A 73 25.30 15.73 -1.18
N VAL A 74 25.85 16.00 0.01
CA VAL A 74 25.23 16.88 1.01
C VAL A 74 25.03 18.29 0.47
N GLU A 75 26.04 18.87 -0.19
CA GLU A 75 25.95 20.20 -0.80
C GLU A 75 24.90 20.27 -1.93
N GLU A 76 24.86 19.25 -2.81
CA GLU A 76 23.84 19.14 -3.85
C GLU A 76 22.42 19.10 -3.27
N ARG A 77 22.22 18.35 -2.17
CA ARG A 77 20.93 18.26 -1.49
C ARG A 77 20.57 19.55 -0.77
N ALA A 78 21.53 20.21 -0.16
CA ALA A 78 21.32 21.49 0.52
C ALA A 78 20.92 22.62 -0.44
N ALA A 79 21.31 22.55 -1.71
CA ALA A 79 20.92 23.52 -2.74
C ALA A 79 19.50 23.31 -3.29
N MET A 80 18.85 22.19 -3.00
CA MET A 80 17.49 21.89 -3.49
C MET A 80 16.44 22.75 -2.82
N ALA A 81 15.20 22.75 -3.36
CA ALA A 81 14.05 23.48 -2.83
C ALA A 81 14.36 24.97 -2.57
N HIS A 82 14.97 25.65 -3.56
CA HIS A 82 15.37 27.07 -3.48
C HIS A 82 16.32 27.41 -2.32
N GLY A 83 17.11 26.43 -1.87
CA GLY A 83 18.06 26.62 -0.77
C GLY A 83 17.51 26.33 0.63
N TYR A 84 16.22 25.95 0.74
CA TYR A 84 15.69 25.41 2.01
C TYR A 84 16.30 24.05 2.37
N GLY A 85 16.86 23.37 1.33
CA GLY A 85 17.59 22.13 1.49
C GLY A 85 16.71 20.89 1.60
N VAL A 86 17.33 19.75 1.31
CA VAL A 86 16.74 18.42 1.48
C VAL A 86 17.79 17.56 2.18
N ALA A 87 17.40 16.78 3.18
CA ALA A 87 18.34 15.92 3.90
C ALA A 87 19.05 14.94 2.93
N PRO A 88 20.35 14.63 3.15
CA PRO A 88 21.07 13.68 2.33
C PRO A 88 20.41 12.30 2.40
N LYS A 89 20.55 11.51 1.33
CA LYS A 89 20.04 10.13 1.32
C LYS A 89 20.76 9.28 2.35
N PRO A 90 20.10 8.23 2.88
CA PRO A 90 20.79 7.17 3.61
C PRO A 90 21.88 6.54 2.76
N LEU A 91 22.91 5.98 3.40
CA LEU A 91 24.00 5.30 2.72
C LEU A 91 23.52 3.98 2.12
N ASP A 92 23.93 3.69 0.88
CA ASP A 92 23.74 2.39 0.26
C ASP A 92 24.88 1.41 0.61
N ALA A 93 24.73 0.13 0.21
CA ALA A 93 25.71 -0.92 0.52
C ALA A 93 27.12 -0.63 -0.02
N SER A 94 27.21 -0.02 -1.21
CA SER A 94 28.49 0.32 -1.83
C SER A 94 29.19 1.46 -1.09
N GLN A 95 28.42 2.44 -0.65
CA GLN A 95 28.89 3.56 0.16
C GLN A 95 29.34 3.11 1.55
N VAL A 96 28.58 2.19 2.22
CA VAL A 96 28.99 1.62 3.50
C VAL A 96 30.26 0.80 3.37
N SER A 97 30.41 0.02 2.29
CA SER A 97 31.68 -0.70 2.02
C SER A 97 32.86 0.25 1.85
N ALA A 98 32.70 1.29 1.04
CA ALA A 98 33.74 2.31 0.83
C ALA A 98 34.09 3.07 2.13
N LEU A 99 33.08 3.40 2.95
CA LEU A 99 33.24 4.02 4.26
C LEU A 99 34.09 3.14 5.19
N ILE A 100 33.80 1.83 5.24
CA ILE A 100 34.55 0.86 6.07
C ILE A 100 36.00 0.73 5.60
N ASP A 101 36.25 0.69 4.29
CA ASP A 101 37.58 0.64 3.72
C ASP A 101 38.37 1.91 4.06
N ASP A 102 37.76 3.09 3.93
CA ASP A 102 38.38 4.38 4.28
C ASP A 102 38.59 4.51 5.81
N LEU A 103 37.66 4.05 6.63
CA LEU A 103 37.75 4.01 8.10
C LEU A 103 38.97 3.18 8.56
N ASN A 104 39.20 2.03 7.92
CA ASN A 104 40.33 1.13 8.24
C ASN A 104 41.69 1.68 7.74
N SER A 105 41.70 2.55 6.73
CA SER A 105 42.95 3.04 6.09
C SER A 105 43.29 4.49 6.48
N SER A 106 42.32 5.29 6.94
CA SER A 106 42.53 6.70 7.32
C SER A 106 43.41 6.84 8.54
N THR A 107 44.23 7.89 8.53
CA THR A 107 45.06 8.31 9.67
C THR A 107 44.61 9.67 10.25
N ASP A 108 43.57 10.29 9.67
CA ASP A 108 43.00 11.53 10.16
C ASP A 108 41.93 11.28 11.22
N PRO A 109 42.14 11.68 12.50
CA PRO A 109 41.19 11.44 13.58
C PRO A 109 39.82 12.15 13.39
N ALA A 110 39.80 13.31 12.70
CA ALA A 110 38.55 14.04 12.46
C ALA A 110 37.70 13.29 11.42
N ALA A 111 38.32 12.90 10.31
CA ALA A 111 37.69 12.10 9.27
C ALA A 111 37.19 10.73 9.82
N GLN A 112 38.00 10.09 10.67
CA GLN A 112 37.65 8.83 11.31
C GLN A 112 36.41 8.98 12.20
N LYS A 113 36.32 10.03 13.02
CA LYS A 113 35.15 10.30 13.86
C LYS A 113 33.91 10.53 13.02
N GLU A 114 34.01 11.34 11.96
CA GLU A 114 32.87 11.58 11.05
C GLU A 114 32.40 10.29 10.39
N MET A 115 33.30 9.42 9.95
CA MET A 115 32.93 8.12 9.35
C MET A 115 32.25 7.19 10.34
N VAL A 116 32.66 7.16 11.61
CA VAL A 116 31.97 6.39 12.66
C VAL A 116 30.55 6.93 12.89
N GLU A 117 30.39 8.27 12.95
CA GLU A 117 29.08 8.92 13.05
C GLU A 117 28.18 8.58 11.87
N LEU A 118 28.70 8.60 10.64
CA LEU A 118 27.98 8.20 9.43
C LEU A 118 27.58 6.71 9.47
N LEU A 119 28.50 5.84 9.88
CA LEU A 119 28.21 4.41 10.05
C LEU A 119 27.10 4.15 11.09
N ALA A 120 27.10 4.93 12.20
CA ALA A 120 26.09 4.81 13.24
C ALA A 120 24.71 5.29 12.76
N ASN A 121 24.64 6.52 12.19
CA ASN A 121 23.40 7.26 12.04
C ASN A 121 22.85 7.36 10.60
N ARG A 122 23.64 6.98 9.57
CA ARG A 122 23.19 7.15 8.17
C ARG A 122 22.97 5.86 7.40
N VAL A 123 23.08 4.70 8.06
CA VAL A 123 22.81 3.39 7.48
C VAL A 123 21.38 2.96 7.83
N PRO A 124 20.53 2.62 6.84
CA PRO A 124 19.17 2.12 7.11
C PRO A 124 19.20 0.86 8.01
N PRO A 125 18.25 0.67 8.94
CA PRO A 125 18.20 -0.50 9.82
C PRO A 125 17.58 -1.74 9.14
N GLY A 126 17.42 -2.81 9.91
CA GLY A 126 16.69 -4.02 9.53
C GLY A 126 17.46 -4.91 8.55
N VAL A 127 16.81 -5.27 7.43
CA VAL A 127 17.38 -6.15 6.38
C VAL A 127 17.66 -5.42 5.08
N ASP A 128 18.09 -4.17 5.19
CA ASP A 128 18.64 -3.42 4.06
C ASP A 128 20.01 -3.95 3.66
N GLU A 129 20.38 -3.84 2.40
CA GLU A 129 21.67 -4.29 1.88
C GLU A 129 22.85 -3.52 2.53
N ALA A 130 22.65 -2.25 2.86
CA ALA A 130 23.63 -1.45 3.61
C ALA A 130 23.75 -1.92 5.06
N ALA A 131 22.63 -2.29 5.69
CA ALA A 131 22.62 -2.89 7.02
C ALA A 131 23.35 -4.24 7.05
N TYR A 132 23.27 -5.03 5.98
CA TYR A 132 24.02 -6.28 5.87
C TYR A 132 25.53 -6.05 5.95
N VAL A 133 26.05 -5.07 5.18
CA VAL A 133 27.48 -4.71 5.18
C VAL A 133 27.90 -4.19 6.56
N LYS A 134 27.12 -3.27 7.16
CA LYS A 134 27.37 -2.75 8.51
C LYS A 134 27.38 -3.88 9.57
N ALA A 135 26.39 -4.76 9.55
CA ALA A 135 26.29 -5.87 10.49
C ALA A 135 27.47 -6.85 10.35
N GLY A 136 27.86 -7.18 9.11
CA GLY A 136 29.02 -8.07 8.87
C GLY A 136 30.32 -7.52 9.46
N PHE A 137 30.60 -6.23 9.22
CA PHE A 137 31.77 -5.57 9.78
C PHE A 137 31.76 -5.52 11.32
N LEU A 138 30.65 -5.08 11.91
CA LEU A 138 30.52 -4.98 13.35
C LEU A 138 30.51 -6.37 14.03
N SER A 139 29.92 -7.38 13.40
CA SER A 139 29.89 -8.76 13.91
C SER A 139 31.29 -9.36 13.98
N ALA A 140 32.14 -9.14 12.96
CA ALA A 140 33.53 -9.61 12.96
C ALA A 140 34.33 -9.01 14.13
N ILE A 141 34.11 -7.71 14.43
CA ILE A 141 34.74 -7.05 15.59
C ILE A 141 34.18 -7.59 16.90
N ALA A 142 32.85 -7.68 17.03
CA ALA A 142 32.17 -8.15 18.24
C ALA A 142 32.52 -9.60 18.62
N LYS A 143 32.76 -10.46 17.63
CA LYS A 143 33.22 -11.84 17.81
C LYS A 143 34.73 -11.95 18.04
N GLY A 144 35.48 -10.87 17.88
CA GLY A 144 36.95 -10.86 17.99
C GLY A 144 37.68 -11.46 16.78
N GLU A 145 37.00 -11.64 15.66
CA GLU A 145 37.57 -12.14 14.39
C GLU A 145 38.37 -11.05 13.66
N GLN A 146 38.01 -9.77 13.91
CA GLN A 146 38.67 -8.59 13.38
C GLN A 146 38.91 -7.59 14.51
N SER A 147 40.03 -6.85 14.44
CA SER A 147 40.28 -5.71 15.34
C SER A 147 40.14 -4.39 14.60
N SER A 148 39.64 -3.36 15.27
CA SER A 148 39.63 -1.98 14.80
C SER A 148 40.24 -1.08 15.85
N ALA A 149 41.02 -0.07 15.41
CA ALA A 149 41.63 0.89 16.32
C ALA A 149 40.59 1.88 16.91
N LEU A 150 39.42 2.00 16.29
CA LEU A 150 38.40 3.03 16.58
C LEU A 150 37.13 2.44 17.20
N ILE A 151 36.81 1.20 16.87
CA ILE A 151 35.62 0.50 17.32
C ILE A 151 36.07 -0.66 18.19
N SER A 152 35.91 -0.52 19.52
CA SER A 152 36.17 -1.62 20.46
C SER A 152 35.15 -2.74 20.27
N ARG A 153 35.40 -3.91 20.85
CA ARG A 153 34.47 -5.03 20.85
C ARG A 153 33.13 -4.66 21.48
N GLU A 154 33.18 -3.93 22.59
CA GLU A 154 32.02 -3.46 23.31
C GLU A 154 31.22 -2.44 22.47
N TYR A 155 31.91 -1.46 21.88
CA TYR A 155 31.24 -0.45 21.05
C TYR A 155 30.63 -1.04 19.77
N ALA A 156 31.25 -2.09 19.19
CA ALA A 156 30.66 -2.82 18.06
C ALA A 156 29.33 -3.51 18.46
N ILE A 157 29.25 -4.05 19.70
CA ILE A 157 28.02 -4.66 20.24
C ILE A 157 26.92 -3.58 20.46
N GLU A 158 27.27 -2.40 20.97
CA GLU A 158 26.35 -1.27 21.11
C GLU A 158 25.81 -0.80 19.75
N LEU A 159 26.70 -0.67 18.74
CA LEU A 159 26.31 -0.32 17.37
C LEU A 159 25.43 -1.39 16.72
N LEU A 160 25.66 -2.68 17.00
CA LEU A 160 24.76 -3.76 16.58
C LEU A 160 23.39 -3.60 17.23
N GLY A 161 23.31 -3.26 18.54
CA GLY A 161 22.06 -2.98 19.24
C GLY A 161 21.24 -1.83 18.61
N SER A 162 21.92 -0.81 18.08
CA SER A 162 21.27 0.33 17.44
C SER A 162 20.55 0.00 16.12
N MET A 163 20.74 -1.19 15.54
CA MET A 163 20.18 -1.59 14.23
C MET A 163 18.72 -2.05 14.28
N GLN A 164 18.09 -2.06 15.43
CA GLN A 164 16.65 -2.32 15.66
C GLN A 164 16.13 -3.74 15.31
N GLY A 165 16.94 -4.63 14.77
CA GLY A 165 16.58 -5.97 14.37
C GLY A 165 17.17 -6.38 13.01
N GLY A 166 16.91 -7.61 12.57
CA GLY A 166 17.41 -8.14 11.31
C GLY A 166 18.81 -8.74 11.41
N TYR A 167 19.76 -8.27 10.63
CA TYR A 167 21.11 -8.89 10.50
C TYR A 167 21.98 -8.83 11.76
N ASN A 168 21.65 -7.96 12.72
CA ASN A 168 22.37 -7.87 14.00
C ASN A 168 21.96 -8.94 15.01
N VAL A 169 20.70 -9.44 14.94
CA VAL A 169 20.11 -10.29 15.99
C VAL A 169 20.88 -11.59 16.17
N GLY A 170 21.20 -12.29 15.08
CA GLY A 170 21.94 -13.57 15.16
C GLY A 170 23.27 -13.45 15.89
N THR A 171 24.03 -12.39 15.61
CA THR A 171 25.31 -12.13 16.29
C THR A 171 25.11 -11.84 17.78
N LEU A 172 24.13 -11.02 18.15
CA LEU A 172 23.85 -10.71 19.55
C LEU A 172 23.41 -11.97 20.33
N VAL A 173 22.60 -12.84 19.71
CA VAL A 173 22.17 -14.11 20.31
C VAL A 173 23.36 -15.08 20.51
N GLU A 174 24.26 -15.20 19.53
CA GLU A 174 25.50 -16.00 19.67
C GLU A 174 26.36 -15.50 20.82
N LEU A 175 26.50 -14.17 20.96
CA LEU A 175 27.31 -13.55 22.02
C LEU A 175 26.75 -13.72 23.43
N LEU A 176 25.47 -14.07 23.60
CA LEU A 176 24.90 -14.36 24.94
C LEU A 176 25.66 -15.47 25.68
N LYS A 177 26.36 -16.36 24.96
CA LYS A 177 27.19 -17.44 25.53
C LYS A 177 28.61 -16.99 25.89
N ASP A 178 29.01 -15.78 25.56
CA ASP A 178 30.37 -15.28 25.81
C ASP A 178 30.49 -14.75 27.25
N ASP A 179 31.40 -15.28 28.00
CA ASP A 179 31.60 -14.97 29.42
C ASP A 179 32.00 -13.50 29.67
N THR A 180 32.55 -12.80 28.65
CA THR A 180 33.06 -11.42 28.78
C THR A 180 32.07 -10.36 28.32
N VAL A 181 31.33 -10.63 27.25
CA VAL A 181 30.41 -9.63 26.62
C VAL A 181 28.96 -10.10 26.56
N GLY A 182 28.64 -11.29 27.07
CA GLY A 182 27.28 -11.83 26.99
C GLY A 182 26.23 -10.94 27.65
N MET A 183 26.54 -10.36 28.81
CA MET A 183 25.64 -9.42 29.46
C MET A 183 25.49 -8.09 28.66
N LEU A 184 26.51 -7.63 27.96
CA LEU A 184 26.43 -6.46 27.11
C LEU A 184 25.56 -6.75 25.86
N ALA A 185 25.69 -7.93 25.26
CA ALA A 185 24.81 -8.39 24.18
C ALA A 185 23.35 -8.53 24.66
N ALA A 186 23.14 -9.01 25.89
CA ALA A 186 21.80 -9.07 26.50
C ALA A 186 21.22 -7.67 26.65
N GLU A 187 21.99 -6.68 27.08
CA GLU A 187 21.53 -5.31 27.21
C GLU A 187 21.02 -4.74 25.85
N GLN A 188 21.72 -5.05 24.76
CA GLN A 188 21.25 -4.63 23.44
C GLN A 188 19.97 -5.35 22.99
N LEU A 189 19.84 -6.65 23.30
CA LEU A 189 18.65 -7.43 22.93
C LEU A 189 17.41 -7.04 23.73
N LYS A 190 17.55 -6.55 24.98
CA LYS A 190 16.42 -6.09 25.79
C LYS A 190 15.56 -5.05 25.09
N HIS A 191 16.16 -4.18 24.26
CA HIS A 191 15.49 -3.11 23.53
C HIS A 191 15.22 -3.44 22.06
N THR A 192 15.65 -4.62 21.59
CA THR A 192 15.43 -5.05 20.20
C THR A 192 14.08 -5.78 20.07
N LEU A 193 13.12 -5.17 19.36
CA LEU A 193 11.78 -5.75 19.20
C LEU A 193 11.69 -6.77 18.05
N LEU A 194 12.43 -6.52 16.94
CA LEU A 194 12.32 -7.30 15.71
C LEU A 194 13.20 -8.55 15.74
N VAL A 195 12.99 -9.39 16.75
CA VAL A 195 13.76 -10.64 16.96
C VAL A 195 13.07 -11.86 16.34
N PHE A 196 11.75 -11.81 16.11
CA PHE A 196 10.95 -12.88 15.51
C PHE A 196 11.32 -14.29 16.01
N ASP A 197 11.78 -15.21 15.12
CA ASP A 197 12.09 -16.59 15.48
C ASP A 197 13.33 -16.73 16.39
N ALA A 198 14.22 -15.73 16.42
CA ALA A 198 15.36 -15.72 17.35
C ALA A 198 14.93 -15.67 18.83
N PHE A 199 13.67 -15.29 19.11
CA PHE A 199 13.09 -15.45 20.45
C PHE A 199 13.23 -16.87 20.99
N TYR A 200 13.02 -17.88 20.15
CA TYR A 200 13.09 -19.29 20.57
C TYR A 200 14.53 -19.79 20.77
N ASP A 201 15.48 -19.17 20.09
CA ASP A 201 16.90 -19.44 20.34
C ASP A 201 17.30 -18.89 21.72
N ILE A 202 16.81 -17.68 22.08
CA ILE A 202 17.02 -17.09 23.42
C ILE A 202 16.32 -17.93 24.50
N GLU A 203 15.08 -18.38 24.25
CA GLU A 203 14.35 -19.26 25.16
C GLU A 203 15.10 -20.60 25.37
N ALA A 204 15.69 -21.18 24.31
CA ALA A 204 16.48 -22.40 24.41
C ALA A 204 17.73 -22.16 25.27
N LEU A 205 18.45 -21.06 25.08
CA LEU A 205 19.59 -20.67 25.88
C LEU A 205 19.24 -20.47 27.37
N HIS A 206 18.08 -19.86 27.65
CA HIS A 206 17.56 -19.77 29.02
C HIS A 206 17.35 -21.17 29.63
N LYS A 207 16.75 -22.10 28.89
CA LYS A 207 16.54 -23.50 29.36
C LYS A 207 17.85 -24.23 29.56
N GLU A 208 18.93 -23.87 28.87
CA GLU A 208 20.30 -24.36 29.06
C GLU A 208 21.01 -23.71 30.27
N GLY A 209 20.38 -22.71 30.92
CA GLY A 209 20.93 -22.03 32.11
C GLY A 209 21.80 -20.80 31.78
N CYS A 210 21.72 -20.23 30.56
CA CYS A 210 22.45 -19.02 30.20
C CYS A 210 21.87 -17.80 30.93
N ALA A 211 22.64 -17.20 31.85
CA ALA A 211 22.21 -16.06 32.65
C ALA A 211 21.88 -14.80 31.77
N ALA A 212 22.66 -14.56 30.72
CA ALA A 212 22.42 -13.44 29.80
C ALA A 212 21.11 -13.61 29.04
N ALA A 213 20.78 -14.81 28.56
CA ALA A 213 19.49 -15.10 27.92
C ALA A 213 18.33 -14.98 28.90
N THR A 214 18.49 -15.39 30.14
CA THR A 214 17.48 -15.20 31.21
C THR A 214 17.20 -13.70 31.42
N ALA A 215 18.26 -12.88 31.52
CA ALA A 215 18.13 -11.44 31.71
C ALA A 215 17.37 -10.75 30.55
N VAL A 216 17.51 -11.23 29.30
CA VAL A 216 16.72 -10.74 28.15
C VAL A 216 15.25 -11.08 28.33
N LEU A 217 14.92 -12.33 28.66
CA LEU A 217 13.53 -12.76 28.85
C LEU A 217 12.87 -12.05 30.04
N GLU A 218 13.59 -11.84 31.15
CA GLU A 218 13.10 -11.08 32.30
C GLU A 218 12.77 -9.64 31.94
N SER A 219 13.64 -8.97 31.18
CA SER A 219 13.41 -7.60 30.70
C SER A 219 12.18 -7.52 29.76
N TRP A 220 12.05 -8.45 28.82
CA TRP A 220 10.87 -8.49 27.94
C TRP A 220 9.58 -8.81 28.73
N ALA A 221 9.63 -9.69 29.72
CA ALA A 221 8.49 -10.01 30.58
C ALA A 221 8.04 -8.81 31.44
N ALA A 222 9.01 -7.99 31.88
CA ALA A 222 8.76 -6.72 32.57
C ALA A 222 8.36 -5.57 31.62
N ALA A 223 8.36 -5.79 30.30
CA ALA A 223 8.11 -4.79 29.28
C ALA A 223 9.04 -3.56 29.36
N GLU A 224 10.33 -3.76 29.72
CA GLU A 224 11.29 -2.64 29.84
C GLU A 224 11.47 -1.89 28.50
N TRP A 225 11.34 -2.56 27.35
CA TRP A 225 11.34 -1.94 26.01
C TRP A 225 10.30 -0.82 25.86
N TYR A 226 9.25 -0.82 26.68
CA TYR A 226 8.15 0.13 26.69
C TYR A 226 8.22 1.05 27.92
N THR A 227 8.35 0.48 29.13
CA THR A 227 8.31 1.25 30.38
C THR A 227 9.53 2.17 30.59
N SER A 228 10.67 1.86 29.92
CA SER A 228 11.85 2.75 29.92
C SER A 228 11.67 4.00 29.03
N LYS A 229 10.67 4.03 28.13
CA LYS A 229 10.36 5.19 27.31
C LYS A 229 9.55 6.20 28.13
N PRO A 230 9.72 7.53 27.85
CA PRO A 230 8.92 8.55 28.52
C PRO A 230 7.43 8.35 28.25
N GLU A 231 6.61 8.65 29.22
CA GLU A 231 5.16 8.72 29.07
C GLU A 231 4.77 9.88 28.15
N VAL A 232 3.57 9.78 27.55
CA VAL A 232 3.01 10.92 26.82
C VAL A 232 2.87 12.09 27.79
N PRO A 233 3.41 13.29 27.48
CA PRO A 233 3.39 14.42 28.39
C PRO A 233 1.97 14.82 28.80
N GLU A 234 1.79 15.26 30.03
CA GLU A 234 0.53 15.86 30.52
C GLU A 234 0.10 17.05 29.65
N LYS A 235 1.09 17.77 29.10
CA LYS A 235 0.88 18.93 28.26
C LYS A 235 1.82 18.93 27.07
N ILE A 236 1.26 19.06 25.86
CA ILE A 236 2.00 19.21 24.61
C ILE A 236 1.76 20.63 24.07
N THR A 237 2.80 21.44 23.99
CA THR A 237 2.71 22.80 23.41
C THR A 237 3.10 22.77 21.95
N THR A 238 2.23 23.27 21.04
CA THR A 238 2.46 23.25 19.60
C THR A 238 2.08 24.56 18.94
N THR A 239 2.69 24.83 17.76
CA THR A 239 2.29 25.92 16.88
C THR A 239 1.37 25.36 15.78
N VAL A 240 0.23 25.99 15.57
CA VAL A 240 -0.80 25.57 14.62
C VAL A 240 -0.37 25.84 13.18
N PHE A 241 -0.34 24.80 12.35
CA PHE A 241 -0.33 24.90 10.89
C PHE A 241 -1.75 24.60 10.39
N LYS A 242 -2.55 25.66 10.16
CA LYS A 242 -3.98 25.53 9.83
C LYS A 242 -4.22 25.37 8.34
N VAL A 243 -5.01 24.37 7.98
CA VAL A 243 -5.50 24.16 6.60
C VAL A 243 -7.03 24.18 6.58
N THR A 244 -7.60 25.20 5.96
CA THR A 244 -9.05 25.35 5.88
C THR A 244 -9.64 24.47 4.78
N GLY A 245 -10.80 23.87 5.06
CA GLY A 245 -11.53 22.99 4.15
C GLY A 245 -10.97 21.57 4.13
N GLU A 246 -11.27 20.84 3.07
CA GLU A 246 -10.79 19.46 2.90
C GLU A 246 -9.34 19.43 2.43
N THR A 247 -8.54 18.59 3.08
CA THR A 247 -7.19 18.22 2.64
C THR A 247 -7.19 16.76 2.24
N ASN A 248 -7.00 16.51 0.96
CA ASN A 248 -6.84 15.17 0.45
C ASN A 248 -5.36 14.75 0.40
N THR A 249 -5.12 13.48 0.18
CA THR A 249 -3.75 12.95 0.14
C THR A 249 -2.94 13.42 -1.08
N ASP A 250 -3.57 13.97 -2.13
CA ASP A 250 -2.86 14.58 -3.26
C ASP A 250 -2.37 16.01 -2.91
N ASP A 251 -2.99 16.68 -1.93
CA ASP A 251 -2.46 17.93 -1.37
C ASP A 251 -1.19 17.68 -0.54
N LEU A 252 -1.14 16.56 0.19
CA LEU A 252 -0.04 16.20 1.08
C LEU A 252 1.08 15.39 0.38
N SER A 253 0.72 14.62 -0.63
CA SER A 253 1.59 13.73 -1.40
C SER A 253 1.11 13.63 -2.84
N PRO A 254 1.41 14.66 -3.68
CA PRO A 254 0.88 14.73 -5.03
C PRO A 254 1.21 13.50 -5.87
N ALA A 255 0.21 12.96 -6.57
CA ALA A 255 0.38 11.76 -7.41
C ALA A 255 1.44 11.98 -8.52
N GLN A 256 1.60 13.21 -8.99
CA GLN A 256 2.61 13.60 -9.98
C GLN A 256 4.05 13.46 -9.48
N ASP A 257 4.24 13.53 -8.16
CA ASP A 257 5.53 13.40 -7.49
C ASP A 257 5.72 12.01 -6.82
N ALA A 258 4.89 11.03 -7.20
CA ALA A 258 4.95 9.67 -6.64
C ALA A 258 6.33 9.01 -6.76
N TRP A 259 7.11 9.41 -7.76
CA TRP A 259 8.48 8.96 -7.99
C TRP A 259 9.45 9.32 -6.84
N SER A 260 9.17 10.39 -6.10
CA SER A 260 10.01 10.85 -4.97
C SER A 260 9.59 10.28 -3.60
N ARG A 261 8.46 9.56 -3.50
CA ARG A 261 7.93 9.03 -2.23
C ARG A 261 8.93 8.23 -1.38
N PRO A 262 9.82 7.39 -1.94
CA PRO A 262 10.85 6.70 -1.16
C PRO A 262 11.90 7.65 -0.55
N ASP A 263 12.06 8.84 -1.12
CA ASP A 263 12.94 9.89 -0.62
C ASP A 263 12.08 10.90 0.18
N ILE A 264 11.72 10.52 1.40
CA ILE A 264 10.77 11.27 2.24
C ILE A 264 11.12 12.75 2.35
N PRO A 265 12.38 13.16 2.63
CA PRO A 265 12.74 14.58 2.71
C PRO A 265 12.46 15.36 1.41
N LEU A 266 12.75 14.74 0.26
CA LEU A 266 12.49 15.35 -1.03
C LEU A 266 10.99 15.42 -1.31
N HIS A 267 10.27 14.33 -1.07
CA HIS A 267 8.83 14.26 -1.33
C HIS A 267 8.04 15.26 -0.49
N ALA A 268 8.42 15.45 0.77
CA ALA A 268 7.78 16.39 1.69
C ALA A 268 7.83 17.84 1.18
N THR A 269 8.84 18.22 0.37
CA THR A 269 8.90 19.57 -0.22
C THR A 269 7.75 19.86 -1.19
N ALA A 270 7.04 18.85 -1.67
CA ALA A 270 5.88 18.99 -2.55
C ALA A 270 4.54 19.08 -1.80
N MET A 271 4.53 18.95 -0.46
CA MET A 271 3.33 19.11 0.36
C MET A 271 2.74 20.51 0.18
N HIS A 272 1.45 20.59 -0.17
CA HIS A 272 0.76 21.86 -0.48
C HIS A 272 1.46 22.71 -1.55
N LYS A 273 2.02 22.09 -2.58
CA LYS A 273 2.67 22.81 -3.69
C LYS A 273 1.72 23.61 -4.59
N ASN A 274 0.41 23.39 -4.47
CA ASN A 274 -0.62 24.24 -5.05
C ASN A 274 -1.15 25.17 -3.96
N SER A 275 -1.02 26.48 -4.18
CA SER A 275 -1.44 27.51 -3.22
C SER A 275 -2.94 27.42 -2.93
N ARG A 276 -3.29 27.72 -1.69
CA ARG A 276 -4.66 27.79 -1.22
C ARG A 276 -4.80 28.90 -0.18
N GLU A 277 -6.02 29.21 0.25
CA GLU A 277 -6.27 30.29 1.22
C GLU A 277 -5.41 30.14 2.49
N GLY A 278 -4.63 31.16 2.78
CA GLY A 278 -3.71 31.19 3.93
C GLY A 278 -2.42 30.37 3.79
N ILE A 279 -2.22 29.68 2.67
CA ILE A 279 -1.04 28.87 2.39
C ILE A 279 -0.54 29.18 0.98
N GLU A 280 0.55 29.92 0.87
CA GLU A 280 1.20 30.26 -0.39
C GLU A 280 2.38 29.31 -0.63
N ALA A 281 2.36 28.61 -1.76
CA ALA A 281 3.46 27.78 -2.21
C ALA A 281 4.71 28.61 -2.48
N LEU A 282 5.89 28.08 -2.21
CA LEU A 282 7.16 28.75 -2.54
C LEU A 282 7.36 28.83 -4.06
N GLU A 283 6.96 27.78 -4.78
CA GLU A 283 6.88 27.74 -6.23
C GLU A 283 5.63 26.93 -6.64
N GLU A 284 4.65 27.66 -7.22
CA GLU A 284 3.34 27.09 -7.58
C GLU A 284 3.46 25.83 -8.44
N GLY A 285 2.85 24.75 -8.00
CA GLY A 285 2.87 23.44 -8.66
C GLY A 285 4.17 22.65 -8.53
N VAL A 286 5.19 23.15 -7.83
CA VAL A 286 6.52 22.55 -7.71
C VAL A 286 6.95 22.37 -6.25
N VAL A 287 7.01 23.45 -5.46
CA VAL A 287 7.50 23.46 -4.08
C VAL A 287 6.47 24.07 -3.15
N GLY A 288 6.14 23.36 -2.08
CA GLY A 288 5.16 23.78 -1.07
C GLY A 288 5.58 24.98 -0.22
N PRO A 289 4.84 25.30 0.86
CA PRO A 289 4.97 26.52 1.64
C PRO A 289 6.15 26.47 2.63
N LEU A 290 7.35 26.12 2.19
CA LEU A 290 8.53 25.93 3.06
C LEU A 290 8.87 27.18 3.86
N LYS A 291 8.69 28.37 3.28
CA LYS A 291 8.91 29.64 3.97
C LYS A 291 7.98 29.81 5.17
N LEU A 292 6.69 29.53 4.99
CA LEU A 292 5.68 29.59 6.06
C LEU A 292 6.00 28.57 7.16
N ILE A 293 6.39 27.34 6.77
CA ILE A 293 6.77 26.29 7.71
C ILE A 293 7.97 26.73 8.56
N GLU A 294 9.02 27.28 7.94
CA GLU A 294 10.20 27.78 8.66
C GLU A 294 9.85 28.94 9.62
N GLU A 295 9.01 29.90 9.16
CA GLU A 295 8.53 31.01 9.99
C GLU A 295 7.76 30.51 11.24
N LEU A 296 6.93 29.47 11.08
CA LEU A 296 6.16 28.91 12.18
C LEU A 296 7.05 28.09 13.14
N GLN A 297 8.01 27.32 12.63
CA GLN A 297 9.00 26.60 13.43
C GLN A 297 9.88 27.56 14.23
N GLY A 298 10.13 28.74 13.69
CA GLY A 298 10.86 29.86 14.35
C GLY A 298 10.20 30.37 15.65
N LYS A 299 8.95 29.99 15.94
CA LYS A 299 8.28 30.29 17.23
C LYS A 299 8.76 29.42 18.38
N GLY A 300 9.59 28.40 18.13
CA GLY A 300 10.24 27.60 19.15
C GLY A 300 9.39 26.45 19.72
N HIS A 301 8.26 26.12 19.08
CA HIS A 301 7.42 24.96 19.42
C HIS A 301 7.25 24.06 18.21
N PRO A 302 7.11 22.72 18.39
CA PRO A 302 6.76 21.80 17.32
C PRO A 302 5.48 22.24 16.60
N LEU A 303 5.35 21.93 15.31
CA LEU A 303 4.13 22.21 14.57
C LEU A 303 3.08 21.13 14.84
N ALA A 304 1.81 21.51 14.88
CA ALA A 304 0.67 20.62 14.78
C ALA A 304 -0.03 20.87 13.43
N TYR A 305 -0.34 19.78 12.69
CA TYR A 305 -1.20 19.88 11.52
C TYR A 305 -2.65 20.01 11.96
N VAL A 306 -3.33 21.06 11.52
CA VAL A 306 -4.71 21.35 11.95
C VAL A 306 -5.58 21.56 10.71
N GLY A 307 -6.63 20.78 10.54
CA GLY A 307 -7.49 20.86 9.34
C GLY A 307 -8.95 20.55 9.62
N ASP A 308 -9.87 21.08 8.78
CA ASP A 308 -11.30 20.82 8.95
C ASP A 308 -11.64 19.37 8.60
N VAL A 309 -11.15 18.87 7.43
CA VAL A 309 -11.24 17.47 7.01
C VAL A 309 -9.86 17.05 6.49
N VAL A 310 -9.25 16.04 7.08
CA VAL A 310 -7.85 15.69 6.82
C VAL A 310 -7.71 14.27 6.28
N GLY A 311 -6.91 14.12 5.21
CA GLY A 311 -6.38 12.83 4.76
C GLY A 311 -7.32 11.96 3.93
N THR A 312 -8.30 12.56 3.26
CA THR A 312 -9.12 11.86 2.26
C THR A 312 -8.28 11.43 1.05
N GLY A 313 -8.68 10.39 0.33
CA GLY A 313 -7.93 9.89 -0.84
C GLY A 313 -7.09 8.63 -0.54
N SER A 314 -6.05 8.33 -1.34
CA SER A 314 -5.40 7.01 -1.36
C SER A 314 -3.92 6.96 -0.92
N SER A 315 -3.14 8.03 -1.11
CA SER A 315 -1.69 8.02 -0.89
C SER A 315 -1.28 8.28 0.57
N ARG A 316 -1.90 7.58 1.52
CA ARG A 316 -1.92 7.93 2.96
C ARG A 316 -0.56 7.86 3.65
N LYS A 317 0.23 6.79 3.44
CA LYS A 317 1.55 6.68 4.10
C LYS A 317 2.52 7.76 3.64
N SER A 318 2.60 8.06 2.36
CA SER A 318 3.45 9.15 1.86
C SER A 318 2.94 10.52 2.30
N ALA A 319 1.61 10.71 2.41
CA ALA A 319 1.01 11.91 2.97
C ALA A 319 1.37 12.08 4.46
N THR A 320 1.26 11.01 5.25
CA THR A 320 1.71 10.99 6.66
C THR A 320 3.20 11.31 6.75
N ASN A 321 4.05 10.66 5.96
CA ASN A 321 5.49 10.93 5.96
C ASN A 321 5.79 12.39 5.62
N SER A 322 5.06 13.02 4.69
CA SER A 322 5.23 14.44 4.36
C SER A 322 4.86 15.35 5.53
N VAL A 323 3.74 15.08 6.21
CA VAL A 323 3.32 15.82 7.40
C VAL A 323 4.35 15.65 8.53
N LEU A 324 4.74 14.42 8.85
CA LEU A 324 5.67 14.11 9.92
C LEU A 324 7.07 14.61 9.63
N TRP A 325 7.47 14.76 8.37
CA TRP A 325 8.77 15.36 8.04
C TRP A 325 8.94 16.74 8.66
N PHE A 326 7.89 17.54 8.73
CA PHE A 326 7.91 18.88 9.30
C PHE A 326 7.44 18.96 10.76
N MET A 327 6.69 17.99 11.25
CA MET A 327 5.93 18.02 12.50
C MET A 327 6.30 16.90 13.49
N GLY A 328 7.07 15.91 13.05
CA GLY A 328 7.50 14.76 13.85
C GLY A 328 8.96 14.87 14.32
N ASP A 329 9.36 13.92 15.16
CA ASP A 329 10.68 13.79 15.76
C ASP A 329 11.55 12.78 14.99
N ASP A 330 12.87 12.94 15.08
CA ASP A 330 13.82 11.98 14.52
C ASP A 330 13.78 10.66 15.30
N ILE A 331 13.84 9.54 14.56
CA ILE A 331 14.02 8.22 15.16
C ILE A 331 15.53 7.97 15.29
N PRO A 332 16.05 7.75 16.50
CA PRO A 332 17.48 7.48 16.70
C PRO A 332 17.98 6.34 15.81
N TYR A 333 19.09 6.55 15.11
CA TYR A 333 19.73 5.60 14.20
C TYR A 333 18.92 5.19 12.97
N VAL A 334 17.78 5.84 12.69
CA VAL A 334 16.95 5.59 11.49
C VAL A 334 16.95 6.86 10.62
N PRO A 335 17.75 6.88 9.55
CA PRO A 335 17.85 8.08 8.73
C PRO A 335 16.58 8.35 7.92
N ASN A 336 16.21 9.63 7.82
CA ASN A 336 15.16 10.14 6.94
C ASN A 336 13.73 9.60 7.22
N LEU A 337 13.47 9.10 8.41
CA LEU A 337 12.15 8.71 8.89
C LEU A 337 11.85 9.44 10.21
N LYS A 338 10.60 9.87 10.38
CA LYS A 338 10.13 10.58 11.55
C LYS A 338 9.01 9.80 12.25
N THR A 339 8.87 10.03 13.54
CA THR A 339 7.79 9.52 14.40
C THR A 339 7.18 10.66 15.22
N GLY A 340 6.13 10.38 15.98
CA GLY A 340 5.50 11.41 16.83
C GLY A 340 4.73 12.45 16.01
N GLY A 341 4.64 13.66 16.56
CA GLY A 341 3.88 14.77 15.98
C GLY A 341 2.39 14.71 16.30
N VAL A 342 1.68 15.83 16.06
CA VAL A 342 0.26 16.00 16.37
C VAL A 342 -0.52 16.36 15.11
N CYS A 343 -1.66 15.69 14.91
CA CYS A 343 -2.62 15.99 13.85
C CYS A 343 -4.01 16.22 14.45
N LEU A 344 -4.52 17.45 14.36
CA LEU A 344 -5.86 17.83 14.83
C LEU A 344 -6.80 17.98 13.65
N GLY A 345 -7.95 17.31 13.67
CA GLY A 345 -8.92 17.39 12.60
C GLY A 345 -10.33 17.57 13.09
N GLY A 346 -11.13 18.41 12.39
CA GLY A 346 -12.59 18.39 12.56
C GLY A 346 -13.13 17.01 12.18
N LYS A 347 -12.55 16.42 11.14
CA LYS A 347 -12.61 15.00 10.76
C LYS A 347 -11.27 14.54 10.21
N ILE A 348 -10.87 13.31 10.55
CA ILE A 348 -9.68 12.67 9.98
C ILE A 348 -10.13 11.40 9.27
N ALA A 349 -9.79 11.26 7.99
CA ALA A 349 -10.18 10.08 7.23
C ALA A 349 -9.62 8.81 7.92
N PRO A 350 -10.44 7.75 8.12
CA PRO A 350 -10.07 6.63 9.02
C PRO A 350 -8.73 5.97 8.69
N ILE A 351 -8.45 5.74 7.40
CA ILE A 351 -7.18 5.11 7.00
C ILE A 351 -5.99 6.09 7.19
N PHE A 352 -6.19 7.41 7.08
CA PHE A 352 -5.15 8.38 7.38
C PHE A 352 -4.90 8.44 8.90
N PHE A 353 -5.96 8.42 9.71
CA PHE A 353 -5.89 8.31 11.16
C PHE A 353 -5.04 7.11 11.57
N ASN A 354 -5.40 5.91 11.09
CA ASN A 354 -4.66 4.69 11.37
C ASN A 354 -3.19 4.74 10.91
N THR A 355 -2.90 5.42 9.80
CA THR A 355 -1.51 5.57 9.32
C THR A 355 -0.69 6.52 10.20
N MET A 356 -1.33 7.52 10.82
CA MET A 356 -0.71 8.37 11.85
C MET A 356 -0.38 7.54 13.10
N GLU A 357 -1.31 6.71 13.59
CA GLU A 357 -1.10 5.76 14.70
C GLU A 357 0.08 4.82 14.42
N ASP A 358 0.14 4.23 13.22
CA ASP A 358 1.25 3.35 12.80
C ASP A 358 2.61 4.04 12.85
N SER A 359 2.63 5.36 12.66
CA SER A 359 3.83 6.19 12.65
C SER A 359 4.14 6.81 14.02
N GLY A 360 3.37 6.49 15.06
CA GLY A 360 3.55 7.01 16.43
C GLY A 360 3.11 8.45 16.61
N ALA A 361 2.37 9.02 15.67
CA ALA A 361 1.76 10.35 15.81
C ALA A 361 0.50 10.29 16.67
N LEU A 362 0.08 11.46 17.15
CA LEU A 362 -1.15 11.66 17.94
C LEU A 362 -2.24 12.33 17.08
N PRO A 363 -3.09 11.57 16.39
CA PRO A 363 -4.25 12.10 15.70
C PRO A 363 -5.40 12.31 16.68
N ILE A 364 -6.04 13.49 16.65
CA ILE A 364 -7.18 13.83 17.51
C ILE A 364 -8.29 14.46 16.66
N GLU A 365 -9.49 13.93 16.73
CA GLU A 365 -10.70 14.57 16.18
C GLU A 365 -11.30 15.52 17.21
N LEU A 366 -11.46 16.79 16.84
CA LEU A 366 -11.99 17.85 17.69
C LEU A 366 -12.47 19.05 16.87
N ASP A 367 -13.21 19.98 17.45
CA ASP A 367 -13.56 21.23 16.78
C ASP A 367 -12.31 22.13 16.63
N VAL A 368 -11.99 22.47 15.37
CA VAL A 368 -10.82 23.27 14.99
C VAL A 368 -11.16 24.69 14.54
N ASN A 369 -12.42 25.13 14.64
CA ASN A 369 -12.89 26.40 14.07
C ASN A 369 -12.21 27.61 14.71
N ASP A 370 -11.92 27.57 16.01
CA ASP A 370 -11.30 28.67 16.77
C ASP A 370 -9.76 28.64 16.76
N MET A 371 -9.15 27.76 15.95
CA MET A 371 -7.70 27.67 15.78
C MET A 371 -7.28 28.36 14.48
N ASN A 372 -6.31 29.30 14.57
CA ASN A 372 -5.79 30.05 13.45
C ASN A 372 -4.35 29.68 13.12
N MET A 373 -3.91 29.97 11.87
CA MET A 373 -2.53 29.79 11.45
C MET A 373 -1.57 30.52 12.38
N GLY A 374 -0.64 29.78 12.97
CA GLY A 374 0.41 30.31 13.84
C GLY A 374 -0.02 30.53 15.29
N ASP A 375 -1.23 30.19 15.70
CA ASP A 375 -1.58 30.16 17.12
C ASP A 375 -0.67 29.18 17.85
N VAL A 376 -0.34 29.49 19.10
CA VAL A 376 0.34 28.54 20.00
C VAL A 376 -0.69 28.01 20.99
N ILE A 377 -0.79 26.69 21.06
CA ILE A 377 -1.80 25.97 21.86
C ILE A 377 -1.15 24.96 22.80
N ASP A 378 -1.78 24.74 23.95
CA ASP A 378 -1.43 23.69 24.90
C ASP A 378 -2.48 22.59 24.86
N ILE A 379 -2.06 21.39 24.45
CA ILE A 379 -2.90 20.19 24.35
C ILE A 379 -2.69 19.35 25.61
N TYR A 380 -3.77 18.93 26.26
CA TYR A 380 -3.76 18.07 27.43
C TYR A 380 -4.38 16.71 27.08
N PRO A 381 -3.57 15.73 26.58
CA PRO A 381 -4.08 14.47 26.05
C PRO A 381 -4.85 13.64 27.08
N HIS A 382 -4.42 13.70 28.34
CA HIS A 382 -5.03 12.93 29.44
C HIS A 382 -6.33 13.57 29.97
N GLU A 383 -6.49 14.91 29.80
CA GLU A 383 -7.67 15.64 30.23
C GLU A 383 -8.70 15.89 29.10
N GLY A 384 -8.34 15.65 27.85
CA GLY A 384 -9.21 15.85 26.69
C GLY A 384 -9.55 17.31 26.40
N LYS A 385 -8.57 18.25 26.57
CA LYS A 385 -8.78 19.68 26.32
C LYS A 385 -7.61 20.31 25.58
N VAL A 386 -7.89 21.40 24.88
CA VAL A 386 -6.90 22.30 24.27
C VAL A 386 -7.11 23.70 24.83
N CYS A 387 -6.04 24.33 25.27
CA CYS A 387 -6.04 25.68 25.82
C CYS A 387 -5.16 26.63 25.00
N LYS A 388 -5.41 27.94 25.08
CA LYS A 388 -4.47 28.95 24.59
C LYS A 388 -3.18 28.87 25.38
N HIS A 389 -2.05 28.90 24.71
CA HIS A 389 -0.74 28.78 25.36
C HIS A 389 -0.56 29.73 26.53
N GLY A 390 -0.10 29.20 27.66
CA GLY A 390 0.18 29.93 28.88
C GLY A 390 -1.05 30.47 29.63
N THR A 391 -2.26 30.01 29.29
CA THR A 391 -3.51 30.36 29.94
C THR A 391 -4.36 29.13 30.22
N ASP A 392 -5.39 29.29 31.09
CA ASP A 392 -6.41 28.24 31.31
C ASP A 392 -7.63 28.41 30.41
N GLU A 393 -7.58 29.28 29.39
CA GLU A 393 -8.67 29.50 28.44
C GLU A 393 -8.79 28.31 27.51
N VAL A 394 -9.86 27.54 27.69
CA VAL A 394 -10.16 26.34 26.87
C VAL A 394 -10.62 26.78 25.47
N VAL A 395 -9.90 26.38 24.45
CA VAL A 395 -10.25 26.58 23.04
C VAL A 395 -11.30 25.54 22.61
N THR A 396 -11.06 24.26 22.95
CA THR A 396 -11.96 23.16 22.63
C THR A 396 -11.67 21.95 23.53
N THR A 397 -12.61 21.00 23.56
CA THR A 397 -12.46 19.72 24.26
C THR A 397 -12.57 18.57 23.28
N PHE A 398 -12.02 17.41 23.65
CA PHE A 398 -12.05 16.19 22.85
C PHE A 398 -12.08 14.95 23.71
N GLU A 399 -12.44 13.83 23.10
CA GLU A 399 -12.31 12.50 23.68
C GLU A 399 -11.39 11.68 22.78
N LEU A 400 -10.38 11.02 23.33
CA LEU A 400 -9.55 10.09 22.55
C LEU A 400 -10.39 8.91 22.12
N LYS A 401 -10.24 8.51 20.86
CA LYS A 401 -10.93 7.33 20.32
C LYS A 401 -10.69 6.06 21.15
N THR A 402 -9.49 5.93 21.70
CA THR A 402 -9.10 4.86 22.64
C THR A 402 -7.90 5.31 23.48
N LYS A 403 -7.78 4.81 24.71
CA LYS A 403 -6.59 5.03 25.54
C LYS A 403 -5.36 4.30 25.02
N VAL A 404 -5.54 3.27 24.19
CA VAL A 404 -4.43 2.55 23.54
C VAL A 404 -3.59 3.46 22.67
N LEU A 405 -4.18 4.54 22.12
CA LEU A 405 -3.47 5.56 21.33
C LEU A 405 -2.28 6.17 22.09
N LEU A 406 -2.41 6.38 23.41
CA LEU A 406 -1.29 6.89 24.22
C LEU A 406 -0.15 5.86 24.33
N ASP A 407 -0.48 4.58 24.41
CA ASP A 407 0.51 3.49 24.40
C ASP A 407 1.20 3.41 23.02
N GLU A 408 0.48 3.60 21.94
CA GLU A 408 1.02 3.61 20.58
C GLU A 408 2.02 4.75 20.38
N VAL A 409 1.67 5.96 20.82
CA VAL A 409 2.60 7.11 20.81
C VAL A 409 3.85 6.80 21.63
N ARG A 410 3.70 6.29 22.86
CA ARG A 410 4.82 5.91 23.74
C ARG A 410 5.69 4.81 23.12
N ALA A 411 5.08 3.82 22.48
CA ALA A 411 5.80 2.72 21.81
C ALA A 411 6.58 3.20 20.55
N GLY A 412 6.20 4.35 19.98
CA GLY A 412 6.72 4.85 18.71
C GLY A 412 5.97 4.25 17.52
N GLY A 413 4.69 3.91 17.71
CA GLY A 413 3.74 3.43 16.72
C GLY A 413 3.04 2.13 17.08
N ARG A 414 1.85 1.95 16.50
CA ARG A 414 0.99 0.78 16.73
C ARG A 414 1.69 -0.54 16.42
N ILE A 415 2.46 -0.61 15.33
CA ILE A 415 3.19 -1.82 14.92
C ILE A 415 4.20 -2.23 16.01
N ASN A 416 4.96 -1.29 16.54
CA ASN A 416 5.91 -1.51 17.62
C ASN A 416 5.22 -2.00 18.89
N LEU A 417 4.06 -1.41 19.23
CA LEU A 417 3.25 -1.83 20.38
C LEU A 417 2.78 -3.27 20.25
N ILE A 418 2.25 -3.67 19.09
CA ILE A 418 1.76 -5.05 18.83
C ILE A 418 2.90 -6.06 18.95
N ILE A 419 4.03 -5.80 18.28
CA ILE A 419 5.20 -6.71 18.32
C ILE A 419 5.73 -6.80 19.75
N GLY A 420 5.87 -5.68 20.44
CA GLY A 420 6.39 -5.65 21.82
C GLY A 420 5.48 -6.34 22.81
N ARG A 421 4.16 -6.13 22.77
CA ARG A 421 3.18 -6.89 23.57
C ARG A 421 3.27 -8.39 23.31
N GLY A 422 3.41 -8.79 22.05
CA GLY A 422 3.62 -10.18 21.67
C GLY A 422 4.90 -10.77 22.28
N SER A 423 5.99 -10.02 22.28
CA SER A 423 7.26 -10.42 22.90
C SER A 423 7.15 -10.52 24.44
N THR A 424 6.49 -9.55 25.08
CA THR A 424 6.21 -9.56 26.53
C THR A 424 5.37 -10.78 26.92
N THR A 425 4.31 -11.08 26.18
CA THR A 425 3.46 -12.25 26.43
C THR A 425 4.23 -13.55 26.32
N LYS A 426 5.05 -13.70 25.28
CA LYS A 426 5.88 -14.90 25.07
C LYS A 426 6.94 -15.06 26.17
N ALA A 427 7.58 -13.95 26.59
CA ALA A 427 8.59 -13.97 27.63
C ALA A 427 7.96 -14.34 28.99
N ARG A 428 6.79 -13.80 29.35
CA ARG A 428 6.04 -14.23 30.54
C ARG A 428 5.73 -15.72 30.50
N GLN A 429 5.24 -16.23 29.36
CA GLN A 429 5.00 -17.68 29.20
C GLN A 429 6.27 -18.54 29.36
N ALA A 430 7.39 -18.11 28.77
CA ALA A 430 8.67 -18.83 28.85
C ALA A 430 9.20 -18.89 30.31
N LEU A 431 8.93 -17.86 31.10
CA LEU A 431 9.34 -17.77 32.51
C LEU A 431 8.27 -18.27 33.48
N GLY A 432 7.10 -18.75 33.02
CA GLY A 432 6.01 -19.22 33.86
C GLY A 432 5.33 -18.12 34.70
N ILE A 433 5.33 -16.86 34.19
CA ILE A 433 4.69 -15.71 34.83
C ILE A 433 3.24 -15.61 34.34
N GLU A 434 2.28 -15.71 35.26
CA GLU A 434 0.84 -15.66 34.97
C GLU A 434 0.25 -14.24 34.99
N ALA A 435 1.07 -13.17 35.03
CA ALA A 435 0.60 -11.81 35.04
C ALA A 435 -0.01 -11.41 33.68
N PRO A 436 -1.22 -10.80 33.63
CA PRO A 436 -1.83 -10.33 32.40
C PRO A 436 -1.09 -9.13 31.83
N ILE A 437 -1.16 -8.91 30.53
CA ILE A 437 -0.52 -7.74 29.89
C ILE A 437 -1.22 -6.41 30.23
N SER A 438 -2.48 -6.46 30.66
CA SER A 438 -3.26 -5.30 31.13
C SER A 438 -2.67 -4.60 32.36
N ASP A 439 -1.75 -5.26 33.09
CA ASP A 439 -1.04 -4.61 34.20
C ASP A 439 -0.05 -3.52 33.71
N THR A 440 0.32 -3.58 32.44
CA THR A 440 1.35 -2.70 31.85
C THR A 440 0.79 -1.83 30.71
N PHE A 441 -0.18 -2.34 29.94
CA PHE A 441 -0.68 -1.72 28.73
C PHE A 441 -2.19 -1.47 28.83
N ASN A 442 -2.62 -0.32 28.26
CA ASN A 442 -4.04 -0.14 27.98
C ASN A 442 -4.48 -1.17 26.93
N LEU A 443 -5.60 -1.84 27.16
CA LEU A 443 -6.21 -2.73 26.18
C LEU A 443 -7.42 -2.04 25.57
N ALA A 444 -7.72 -2.38 24.32
CA ALA A 444 -8.97 -1.94 23.70
C ALA A 444 -10.16 -2.49 24.53
N GLU A 445 -11.06 -1.61 24.88
CA GLU A 445 -12.26 -1.98 25.60
C GLU A 445 -13.21 -2.73 24.67
N MET A 446 -13.90 -3.76 25.19
CA MET A 446 -14.94 -4.42 24.41
C MET A 446 -16.12 -3.49 24.27
N PRO A 447 -16.72 -3.38 23.06
CA PRO A 447 -17.92 -2.58 22.87
C PRO A 447 -19.04 -3.03 23.81
N GLU A 448 -19.82 -2.08 24.34
CA GLU A 448 -20.95 -2.37 25.24
C GLU A 448 -22.10 -3.01 24.48
N HIS A 449 -22.32 -2.61 23.22
CA HIS A 449 -23.38 -3.15 22.37
C HIS A 449 -22.92 -4.43 21.68
N VAL A 450 -23.62 -5.53 21.96
CA VAL A 450 -23.44 -6.81 21.26
C VAL A 450 -24.67 -7.03 20.38
N PRO A 451 -24.51 -7.01 19.03
CA PRO A 451 -25.64 -7.22 18.13
C PRO A 451 -26.19 -8.66 18.26
N PRO A 452 -27.50 -8.87 18.01
CA PRO A 452 -28.10 -10.19 18.12
C PRO A 452 -27.61 -11.19 17.07
N GLY A 453 -27.08 -10.70 15.95
CA GLY A 453 -26.53 -11.49 14.85
C GLY A 453 -25.39 -10.77 14.14
N PHE A 454 -24.59 -11.52 13.40
CA PHE A 454 -23.42 -11.00 12.68
C PHE A 454 -23.74 -10.72 11.21
N THR A 455 -23.23 -9.61 10.68
CA THR A 455 -23.24 -9.33 9.25
C THR A 455 -22.25 -10.26 8.51
N LEU A 456 -22.34 -10.30 7.18
CA LEU A 456 -21.42 -11.12 6.38
C LEU A 456 -19.95 -10.72 6.60
N ALA A 457 -19.67 -9.43 6.64
CA ALA A 457 -18.31 -8.91 6.90
C ALA A 457 -17.80 -9.30 8.29
N GLN A 458 -18.63 -9.20 9.33
CA GLN A 458 -18.29 -9.57 10.70
C GLN A 458 -17.96 -11.06 10.83
N LYS A 459 -18.68 -11.92 10.11
CA LYS A 459 -18.37 -13.36 10.04
C LYS A 459 -17.08 -13.68 9.30
N MET A 460 -16.83 -13.02 8.15
CA MET A 460 -15.59 -13.21 7.41
C MET A 460 -14.36 -12.83 8.26
N VAL A 461 -14.43 -11.69 8.96
CA VAL A 461 -13.37 -11.24 9.86
C VAL A 461 -13.28 -12.18 11.08
N GLY A 462 -14.39 -12.60 11.65
CA GLY A 462 -14.44 -13.59 12.73
C GLY A 462 -13.73 -14.89 12.34
N LYS A 463 -14.05 -15.45 11.17
CA LYS A 463 -13.38 -16.65 10.62
C LYS A 463 -11.87 -16.44 10.50
N ALA A 464 -11.43 -15.28 10.02
CA ALA A 464 -10.01 -14.94 9.91
C ALA A 464 -9.32 -14.79 11.28
N CYS A 465 -10.09 -14.50 12.34
CA CYS A 465 -9.63 -14.47 13.74
C CYS A 465 -9.78 -15.82 14.46
N GLY A 466 -10.45 -16.81 13.84
CA GLY A 466 -10.73 -18.12 14.43
C GLY A 466 -11.87 -18.11 15.44
N ILE A 467 -12.84 -17.20 15.29
CA ILE A 467 -14.07 -17.04 16.08
C ILE A 467 -15.29 -16.89 15.15
N ASP A 468 -16.51 -16.99 15.68
CA ASP A 468 -17.72 -17.00 14.87
C ASP A 468 -18.00 -15.63 14.20
N GLY A 469 -17.68 -14.53 14.87
CA GLY A 469 -17.86 -13.18 14.36
C GLY A 469 -17.15 -12.15 15.24
N VAL A 470 -16.97 -10.93 14.71
CA VAL A 470 -16.35 -9.79 15.40
C VAL A 470 -17.36 -8.65 15.40
N ILE A 471 -17.69 -8.09 16.57
CA ILE A 471 -18.67 -7.01 16.69
C ILE A 471 -18.05 -5.64 16.33
N PRO A 472 -18.87 -4.66 15.90
CA PRO A 472 -18.37 -3.32 15.58
C PRO A 472 -17.64 -2.67 16.74
N GLY A 473 -16.49 -2.04 16.48
CA GLY A 473 -15.62 -1.42 17.48
C GLY A 473 -14.69 -2.39 18.21
N GLN A 474 -14.87 -3.70 18.07
CA GLN A 474 -13.98 -4.69 18.68
C GLN A 474 -12.64 -4.72 17.95
N TYR A 475 -11.55 -4.60 18.71
CA TYR A 475 -10.19 -4.81 18.20
C TYR A 475 -9.96 -6.29 17.87
N CYS A 476 -9.37 -6.57 16.72
CA CYS A 476 -9.01 -7.92 16.28
C CYS A 476 -7.78 -7.91 15.35
N GLU A 477 -7.18 -9.08 15.15
CA GLU A 477 -6.02 -9.28 14.26
C GLU A 477 -6.34 -10.42 13.26
N PRO A 478 -7.17 -10.16 12.23
CA PRO A 478 -7.52 -11.18 11.25
C PRO A 478 -6.32 -11.64 10.41
N LEU A 479 -6.34 -12.91 10.02
CA LEU A 479 -5.38 -13.51 9.10
C LEU A 479 -5.58 -12.95 7.69
N MET A 480 -4.55 -12.35 7.12
CA MET A 480 -4.53 -11.85 5.75
C MET A 480 -4.15 -12.94 4.77
N THR A 481 -5.11 -13.39 3.95
CA THR A 481 -4.86 -14.41 2.93
C THR A 481 -4.31 -13.83 1.64
N THR A 482 -4.57 -12.56 1.36
CA THR A 482 -4.18 -11.91 0.11
C THR A 482 -3.72 -10.49 0.39
N VAL A 483 -2.51 -10.15 -0.06
CA VAL A 483 -1.88 -8.83 0.13
C VAL A 483 -1.45 -8.27 -1.21
N GLY A 484 -1.95 -7.07 -1.56
CA GLY A 484 -1.64 -6.38 -2.82
C GLY A 484 -0.67 -5.21 -2.63
N SER A 485 0.32 -5.10 -3.52
CA SER A 485 1.24 -3.96 -3.61
C SER A 485 1.39 -3.52 -5.06
N GLN A 486 1.47 -2.21 -5.32
CA GLN A 486 1.63 -1.65 -6.66
C GLN A 486 2.83 -0.67 -6.72
N ASP A 487 3.25 -0.31 -7.92
CA ASP A 487 4.51 0.37 -8.21
C ASP A 487 4.67 1.76 -7.57
N THR A 488 3.60 2.50 -7.28
CA THR A 488 3.70 3.81 -6.60
C THR A 488 3.76 3.71 -5.07
N THR A 489 3.43 2.54 -4.50
CA THR A 489 3.55 2.24 -3.07
C THR A 489 4.58 1.13 -2.79
N GLY A 490 4.89 0.30 -3.78
CA GLY A 490 5.82 -0.83 -3.66
C GLY A 490 7.21 -0.49 -3.14
N PRO A 491 7.87 0.59 -3.61
CA PRO A 491 9.15 1.01 -3.03
C PRO A 491 9.06 1.33 -1.54
N MET A 492 7.99 2.01 -1.09
CA MET A 492 7.77 2.28 0.34
C MET A 492 7.47 0.98 1.10
N THR A 493 6.61 0.10 0.55
CA THR A 493 6.32 -1.20 1.17
C THR A 493 7.59 -2.05 1.29
N ARG A 494 8.47 -2.03 0.29
CA ARG A 494 9.80 -2.66 0.34
C ARG A 494 10.64 -2.12 1.49
N ASP A 495 10.71 -0.80 1.61
CA ASP A 495 11.52 -0.15 2.63
C ASP A 495 10.97 -0.41 4.05
N GLU A 496 9.64 -0.42 4.22
CA GLU A 496 8.98 -0.86 5.45
C GLU A 496 9.24 -2.36 5.76
N LEU A 497 9.19 -3.24 4.75
CA LEU A 497 9.54 -4.66 4.90
C LEU A 497 11.00 -4.86 5.32
N LYS A 498 11.92 -4.06 4.77
CA LYS A 498 13.32 -4.04 5.20
C LYS A 498 13.43 -3.58 6.66
N GLY A 499 12.74 -2.48 7.01
CA GLY A 499 12.67 -1.97 8.38
C GLY A 499 12.08 -2.97 9.37
N LEU A 500 11.07 -3.74 8.97
CA LEU A 500 10.48 -4.84 9.74
C LEU A 500 11.33 -6.13 9.77
N ALA A 501 12.54 -6.10 9.26
CA ALA A 501 13.43 -7.27 9.20
C ALA A 501 12.83 -8.50 8.47
N CYS A 502 11.97 -8.28 7.47
CA CYS A 502 11.25 -9.33 6.74
C CYS A 502 12.15 -10.01 5.70
N LEU A 503 12.49 -11.27 5.92
CA LEU A 503 13.23 -12.13 4.98
C LEU A 503 12.33 -13.08 4.18
N GLY A 504 11.07 -13.24 4.56
CA GLY A 504 10.08 -14.08 3.88
C GLY A 504 8.67 -13.71 4.26
N PHE A 505 7.72 -13.85 3.34
CA PHE A 505 6.31 -13.53 3.59
C PHE A 505 5.61 -14.64 4.38
N SER A 506 4.82 -14.23 5.39
CA SER A 506 3.94 -15.11 6.16
C SER A 506 2.51 -15.08 5.64
N ALA A 507 2.10 -14.02 4.92
CA ALA A 507 0.82 -14.00 4.23
C ALA A 507 0.78 -15.07 3.12
N ASP A 508 -0.39 -15.66 2.90
CA ASP A 508 -0.56 -16.79 1.97
C ASP A 508 -0.24 -16.40 0.52
N LEU A 509 -0.63 -15.19 0.10
CA LEU A 509 -0.28 -14.61 -1.20
C LEU A 509 0.05 -13.13 -1.07
N VAL A 510 1.25 -12.74 -1.50
CA VAL A 510 1.65 -11.34 -1.68
C VAL A 510 1.91 -11.09 -3.16
N MET A 511 1.24 -10.09 -3.74
CA MET A 511 1.39 -9.72 -5.15
C MET A 511 1.88 -8.30 -5.33
N GLN A 512 2.83 -8.12 -6.27
CA GLN A 512 3.32 -6.82 -6.73
C GLN A 512 2.96 -6.59 -8.20
N SER A 513 2.50 -5.38 -8.54
CA SER A 513 2.24 -4.96 -9.92
C SER A 513 2.91 -3.64 -10.29
N PHE A 514 2.85 -3.28 -11.59
CA PHE A 514 3.49 -2.11 -12.18
C PHE A 514 2.52 -1.30 -13.05
N CYS A 515 1.27 -1.13 -12.58
CA CYS A 515 0.19 -0.56 -13.37
C CYS A 515 0.17 0.97 -13.44
N HIS A 516 0.77 1.67 -12.46
CA HIS A 516 0.72 3.13 -12.40
C HIS A 516 1.88 3.81 -13.16
N THR A 517 2.99 3.12 -13.33
CA THR A 517 4.20 3.63 -13.98
C THR A 517 4.61 2.78 -15.19
N ALA A 518 3.67 2.01 -15.77
CA ALA A 518 3.93 1.07 -16.86
C ALA A 518 4.61 1.72 -18.09
N ALA A 519 4.32 3.01 -18.37
CA ALA A 519 4.94 3.77 -19.45
C ALA A 519 6.22 4.52 -19.04
N TYR A 520 6.78 4.22 -17.87
CA TYR A 520 8.04 4.81 -17.37
C TYR A 520 8.06 6.34 -17.40
N PRO A 521 7.12 7.03 -16.74
CA PRO A 521 7.06 8.49 -16.78
C PRO A 521 8.30 9.19 -16.19
N LYS A 522 9.09 8.49 -15.37
CA LYS A 522 10.32 8.99 -14.76
C LYS A 522 11.44 7.95 -14.82
N PRO A 523 12.73 8.37 -14.87
CA PRO A 523 13.86 7.43 -14.87
C PRO A 523 13.92 6.48 -13.67
N VAL A 524 13.46 6.91 -12.49
CA VAL A 524 13.41 6.07 -11.28
C VAL A 524 12.46 4.89 -11.43
N ASP A 525 11.43 5.00 -12.28
CA ASP A 525 10.50 3.91 -12.54
C ASP A 525 11.19 2.72 -13.20
N VAL A 526 12.19 2.98 -14.06
CA VAL A 526 13.01 1.92 -14.66
C VAL A 526 13.75 1.13 -13.57
N VAL A 527 14.36 1.81 -12.59
CA VAL A 527 15.06 1.17 -11.47
C VAL A 527 14.06 0.35 -10.63
N THR A 528 12.89 0.92 -10.34
CA THR A 528 11.83 0.22 -9.59
C THR A 528 11.38 -1.04 -10.29
N HIS A 529 11.13 -0.99 -11.59
CA HIS A 529 10.67 -2.13 -12.40
C HIS A 529 11.72 -3.24 -12.52
N HIS A 530 13.01 -2.92 -12.39
CA HIS A 530 14.09 -3.90 -12.40
C HIS A 530 14.41 -4.50 -11.03
N THR A 531 14.23 -3.75 -9.94
CA THR A 531 14.68 -4.19 -8.61
C THR A 531 13.56 -4.76 -7.75
N LEU A 532 12.35 -4.23 -7.85
CA LEU A 532 11.22 -4.65 -7.02
C LEU A 532 10.73 -6.07 -7.29
N PRO A 533 10.70 -6.59 -8.55
CA PRO A 533 10.31 -7.96 -8.82
C PRO A 533 11.16 -9.01 -8.09
N ASP A 534 12.47 -8.85 -8.10
CA ASP A 534 13.39 -9.78 -7.43
C ASP A 534 13.24 -9.71 -5.91
N PHE A 535 13.04 -8.51 -5.36
CA PHE A 535 12.77 -8.34 -3.93
C PHE A 535 11.53 -9.11 -3.48
N ILE A 536 10.44 -9.06 -4.25
CA ILE A 536 9.18 -9.75 -3.96
C ILE A 536 9.33 -11.26 -4.13
N ARG A 537 9.89 -11.71 -5.26
CA ARG A 537 10.05 -13.13 -5.58
C ARG A 537 10.97 -13.86 -4.60
N THR A 538 12.07 -13.24 -4.19
CA THR A 538 13.00 -13.83 -3.22
C THR A 538 12.40 -14.04 -1.84
N ARG A 539 11.28 -13.37 -1.55
CA ARG A 539 10.51 -13.51 -0.29
C ARG A 539 9.26 -14.38 -0.42
N GLY A 540 9.09 -15.07 -1.55
CA GLY A 540 7.95 -15.98 -1.79
C GLY A 540 6.70 -15.29 -2.34
N GLY A 541 6.82 -14.07 -2.87
CA GLY A 541 5.69 -13.35 -3.48
C GLY A 541 5.61 -13.53 -4.99
N VAL A 542 4.49 -13.10 -5.54
CA VAL A 542 4.19 -13.06 -6.97
C VAL A 542 4.42 -11.64 -7.49
N SER A 543 5.24 -11.50 -8.52
CA SER A 543 5.45 -10.22 -9.20
C SER A 543 4.92 -10.28 -10.62
N LEU A 544 3.99 -9.39 -10.94
CA LEU A 544 3.61 -9.13 -12.32
C LEU A 544 4.75 -8.47 -13.08
N ARG A 545 4.66 -8.47 -14.40
CA ARG A 545 5.61 -7.80 -15.29
C ARG A 545 5.09 -6.40 -15.63
N PRO A 546 5.96 -5.42 -15.91
CA PRO A 546 5.53 -4.15 -16.48
C PRO A 546 4.72 -4.37 -17.76
N GLY A 547 3.55 -3.72 -17.86
CA GLY A 547 2.63 -3.91 -18.99
C GLY A 547 1.61 -5.06 -18.82
N ASP A 548 1.69 -5.87 -17.78
CA ASP A 548 0.67 -6.89 -17.48
C ASP A 548 -0.69 -6.27 -17.15
N GLY A 549 -0.72 -5.04 -16.64
CA GLY A 549 -1.93 -4.30 -16.37
C GLY A 549 -2.22 -4.02 -14.90
N ILE A 550 -3.47 -3.73 -14.61
CA ILE A 550 -3.95 -3.23 -13.32
C ILE A 550 -3.95 -4.35 -12.29
N ILE A 551 -3.33 -4.09 -11.11
CA ILE A 551 -3.23 -5.06 -10.01
C ILE A 551 -4.59 -5.65 -9.65
N HIS A 552 -5.63 -4.83 -9.56
CA HIS A 552 -6.93 -5.26 -9.08
C HIS A 552 -7.56 -6.33 -10.00
N SER A 553 -7.41 -6.18 -11.31
CA SER A 553 -7.88 -7.15 -12.30
C SER A 553 -7.15 -8.50 -12.22
N TRP A 554 -5.89 -8.52 -11.76
CA TRP A 554 -5.14 -9.76 -11.52
C TRP A 554 -5.41 -10.33 -10.13
N LEU A 555 -5.36 -9.48 -9.09
CA LEU A 555 -5.47 -9.91 -7.70
C LEU A 555 -6.84 -10.52 -7.39
N ASN A 556 -7.91 -9.95 -7.97
CA ASN A 556 -9.26 -10.49 -7.81
C ASN A 556 -9.39 -11.92 -8.37
N ARG A 557 -8.67 -12.25 -9.44
CA ARG A 557 -8.61 -13.61 -9.99
C ARG A 557 -7.86 -14.62 -9.11
N MET A 558 -7.20 -14.14 -8.04
CA MET A 558 -6.48 -14.98 -7.08
C MET A 558 -7.16 -15.07 -5.72
N LEU A 559 -8.37 -14.53 -5.58
CA LEU A 559 -9.09 -14.54 -4.32
C LEU A 559 -9.60 -15.94 -3.97
N LEU A 560 -9.77 -16.14 -2.67
CA LEU A 560 -10.50 -17.26 -2.10
C LEU A 560 -11.78 -16.72 -1.46
N PRO A 561 -12.92 -17.42 -1.62
CA PRO A 561 -14.19 -16.99 -1.03
C PRO A 561 -14.13 -16.90 0.50
N ASP A 562 -14.86 -15.94 1.05
CA ASP A 562 -14.98 -15.72 2.51
C ASP A 562 -13.63 -15.56 3.23
N THR A 563 -12.67 -14.89 2.59
CA THR A 563 -11.35 -14.60 3.16
C THR A 563 -11.09 -13.10 3.29
N VAL A 564 -10.15 -12.76 4.16
CA VAL A 564 -9.78 -11.36 4.44
C VAL A 564 -8.42 -11.03 3.81
N GLY A 565 -8.26 -9.81 3.32
CA GLY A 565 -6.99 -9.34 2.80
C GLY A 565 -6.81 -7.82 2.90
N THR A 566 -5.70 -7.34 2.36
CA THR A 566 -5.33 -5.92 2.36
C THR A 566 -4.51 -5.55 1.12
N GLY A 567 -4.26 -4.27 0.95
CA GLY A 567 -3.36 -3.76 -0.07
C GLY A 567 -3.08 -2.27 0.03
N GLY A 568 -2.02 -1.84 -0.63
CA GLY A 568 -1.52 -0.46 -0.61
C GLY A 568 -2.30 0.52 -1.48
N ASP A 569 -3.35 0.06 -2.16
CA ASP A 569 -4.24 0.89 -2.98
C ASP A 569 -5.67 0.88 -2.42
N SER A 570 -6.35 2.03 -2.44
CA SER A 570 -7.73 2.15 -1.96
C SER A 570 -8.72 1.29 -2.75
N HIS A 571 -8.41 0.97 -4.01
CA HIS A 571 -9.21 0.09 -4.87
C HIS A 571 -8.88 -1.41 -4.68
N THR A 572 -8.09 -1.78 -3.69
CA THR A 572 -7.97 -3.18 -3.27
C THR A 572 -9.27 -3.59 -2.61
N ARG A 573 -10.22 -4.10 -3.40
CA ARG A 573 -11.57 -4.51 -2.98
C ARG A 573 -11.80 -5.95 -3.40
N PHE A 574 -12.28 -6.78 -2.46
CA PHE A 574 -12.43 -8.22 -2.64
C PHE A 574 -13.90 -8.62 -2.57
N PRO A 575 -14.62 -8.65 -3.71
CA PRO A 575 -16.07 -8.86 -3.71
C PRO A 575 -16.52 -10.22 -3.18
N ILE A 576 -15.74 -11.30 -3.41
CA ILE A 576 -16.04 -12.66 -2.93
C ILE A 576 -15.42 -12.97 -1.55
N GLY A 577 -14.76 -12.03 -0.97
CA GLY A 577 -14.21 -11.98 0.39
C GLY A 577 -14.36 -10.56 0.91
N ILE A 578 -13.41 -10.10 1.73
CA ILE A 578 -13.36 -8.71 2.19
C ILE A 578 -11.91 -8.23 2.26
N SER A 579 -11.67 -6.97 1.99
CA SER A 579 -10.36 -6.35 2.17
C SER A 579 -10.47 -5.01 2.87
N PHE A 580 -9.42 -4.70 3.63
CA PHE A 580 -9.23 -3.42 4.30
C PHE A 580 -7.96 -2.77 3.78
N PRO A 581 -8.05 -1.86 2.78
CA PRO A 581 -6.89 -1.16 2.25
C PRO A 581 -6.18 -0.35 3.33
N ALA A 582 -4.85 -0.37 3.32
CA ALA A 582 -4.03 0.22 4.36
C ALA A 582 -2.83 1.00 3.80
N GLY A 583 -2.15 1.75 4.65
CA GLY A 583 -0.87 2.35 4.34
C GLY A 583 0.23 1.29 4.15
N SER A 584 1.33 1.65 3.48
CA SER A 584 2.42 0.70 3.17
C SER A 584 3.03 0.05 4.40
N GLY A 585 3.01 0.68 5.57
CA GLY A 585 3.46 0.10 6.84
C GLY A 585 2.62 -1.09 7.28
N LEU A 586 1.28 -0.96 7.31
CA LEU A 586 0.37 -2.07 7.64
C LEU A 586 0.36 -3.15 6.55
N VAL A 587 0.49 -2.77 5.27
CA VAL A 587 0.62 -3.73 4.17
C VAL A 587 1.90 -4.54 4.33
N ALA A 588 3.02 -3.91 4.69
CA ALA A 588 4.28 -4.58 4.98
C ALA A 588 4.16 -5.49 6.20
N PHE A 589 3.50 -5.01 7.28
CA PHE A 589 3.24 -5.81 8.47
C PHE A 589 2.38 -7.05 8.14
N ALA A 590 1.31 -6.87 7.35
CA ALA A 590 0.47 -7.96 6.90
C ALA A 590 1.23 -8.99 6.04
N ALA A 591 2.09 -8.53 5.13
CA ALA A 591 2.93 -9.42 4.32
C ALA A 591 3.94 -10.20 5.19
N ALA A 592 4.58 -9.52 6.15
CA ALA A 592 5.61 -10.10 7.00
C ALA A 592 5.05 -11.07 8.05
N THR A 593 3.91 -10.77 8.65
CA THR A 593 3.34 -11.52 9.79
C THR A 593 2.13 -12.38 9.44
N GLY A 594 1.47 -12.08 8.32
CA GLY A 594 0.18 -12.68 7.95
C GLY A 594 -1.02 -12.11 8.71
N LEU A 595 -0.84 -11.10 9.56
CA LEU A 595 -1.88 -10.52 10.41
C LEU A 595 -2.00 -9.02 10.15
N MET A 596 -3.18 -8.44 10.40
CA MET A 596 -3.38 -7.00 10.36
C MET A 596 -4.26 -6.55 11.54
N PRO A 597 -3.84 -5.52 12.31
CA PRO A 597 -4.68 -4.97 13.36
C PRO A 597 -5.87 -4.22 12.74
N LEU A 598 -7.05 -4.42 13.30
CA LEU A 598 -8.31 -3.85 12.84
C LEU A 598 -9.25 -3.63 14.02
N ASP A 599 -9.84 -2.42 14.11
CA ASP A 599 -11.09 -2.22 14.86
C ASP A 599 -12.23 -2.53 13.90
N MET A 600 -13.07 -3.51 14.21
CA MET A 600 -14.15 -3.93 13.30
C MET A 600 -15.09 -2.77 12.98
N PRO A 601 -15.23 -2.35 11.72
CA PRO A 601 -16.17 -1.29 11.37
C PRO A 601 -17.63 -1.76 11.45
N GLU A 602 -18.57 -0.81 11.62
CA GLU A 602 -19.98 -1.05 11.29
C GLU A 602 -20.18 -1.34 9.81
N SER A 603 -21.28 -1.96 9.44
CA SER A 603 -21.67 -2.22 8.06
C SER A 603 -22.84 -1.35 7.62
N VAL A 604 -22.83 -0.94 6.36
CA VAL A 604 -23.99 -0.38 5.62
C VAL A 604 -24.39 -1.40 4.58
N LEU A 605 -25.68 -1.76 4.57
CA LEU A 605 -26.25 -2.69 3.60
C LEU A 605 -26.85 -1.93 2.42
N VAL A 606 -26.45 -2.29 1.20
CA VAL A 606 -27.13 -1.91 -0.04
C VAL A 606 -27.83 -3.12 -0.59
N ARG A 607 -29.15 -3.02 -0.77
CA ARG A 607 -29.99 -4.11 -1.29
C ARG A 607 -30.63 -3.71 -2.59
N TYR A 608 -30.31 -4.47 -3.65
CA TYR A 608 -30.95 -4.32 -4.94
C TYR A 608 -32.18 -5.23 -5.03
N THR A 609 -33.24 -4.71 -5.65
CA THR A 609 -34.49 -5.44 -5.95
C THR A 609 -34.95 -5.12 -7.35
N GLY A 610 -35.84 -5.95 -7.91
CA GLY A 610 -36.35 -5.77 -9.28
C GLY A 610 -35.36 -6.18 -10.36
N GLU A 611 -35.61 -5.79 -11.60
CA GLU A 611 -34.82 -6.15 -12.77
C GLU A 611 -34.19 -4.93 -13.45
N MET A 612 -32.98 -5.12 -14.01
CA MET A 612 -32.29 -4.05 -14.76
C MET A 612 -33.09 -3.62 -15.96
N GLN A 613 -33.33 -2.32 -16.09
CA GLN A 613 -34.10 -1.73 -17.19
C GLN A 613 -33.24 -1.60 -18.46
N PRO A 614 -33.87 -1.55 -19.67
CA PRO A 614 -33.16 -1.32 -20.91
C PRO A 614 -32.29 -0.03 -20.86
N GLY A 615 -31.06 -0.13 -21.31
CA GLY A 615 -30.10 0.99 -21.27
C GLY A 615 -29.37 1.17 -19.95
N ILE A 616 -29.75 0.47 -18.90
CA ILE A 616 -29.02 0.47 -17.62
C ILE A 616 -27.86 -0.54 -17.69
N THR A 617 -26.70 -0.11 -17.24
CA THR A 617 -25.46 -0.88 -17.18
C THR A 617 -25.00 -1.06 -15.74
N LEU A 618 -23.98 -1.88 -15.54
CA LEU A 618 -23.37 -2.07 -14.21
C LEU A 618 -22.87 -0.75 -13.61
N ARG A 619 -22.32 0.16 -14.44
CA ARG A 619 -21.83 1.45 -13.97
C ARG A 619 -22.94 2.32 -13.38
N ASP A 620 -24.14 2.21 -13.90
CA ASP A 620 -25.31 2.92 -13.37
C ASP A 620 -25.71 2.40 -11.99
N LEU A 621 -25.57 1.08 -11.76
CA LEU A 621 -25.76 0.49 -10.42
C LEU A 621 -24.75 1.04 -9.42
N VAL A 622 -23.49 1.18 -9.84
CA VAL A 622 -22.44 1.80 -9.02
C VAL A 622 -22.82 3.22 -8.60
N GLN A 623 -23.33 4.03 -9.52
CA GLN A 623 -23.70 5.43 -9.25
C GLN A 623 -25.08 5.57 -8.57
N ALA A 624 -25.93 4.57 -8.67
CA ALA A 624 -27.20 4.53 -7.95
C ALA A 624 -26.99 4.51 -6.42
N ILE A 625 -25.90 3.94 -5.93
CA ILE A 625 -25.59 3.89 -4.48
C ILE A 625 -25.47 5.30 -3.88
N PRO A 626 -24.54 6.19 -4.33
CA PRO A 626 -24.47 7.54 -3.81
C PRO A 626 -25.72 8.38 -4.16
N TYR A 627 -26.36 8.14 -5.30
CA TYR A 627 -27.56 8.83 -5.70
C TYR A 627 -28.73 8.59 -4.72
N GLU A 628 -29.00 7.34 -4.37
CA GLU A 628 -30.03 7.00 -3.37
C GLU A 628 -29.64 7.46 -1.95
N ALA A 629 -28.36 7.32 -1.58
CA ALA A 629 -27.88 7.81 -0.29
C ALA A 629 -28.07 9.34 -0.15
N GLN A 630 -27.91 10.12 -1.23
CA GLN A 630 -28.18 11.56 -1.24
C GLN A 630 -29.68 11.86 -1.07
N LYS A 631 -30.56 11.14 -1.76
CA LYS A 631 -32.00 11.27 -1.61
C LYS A 631 -32.49 11.00 -0.18
N MET A 632 -31.83 10.04 0.48
CA MET A 632 -32.08 9.68 1.88
C MET A 632 -31.46 10.66 2.89
N GLY A 633 -30.63 11.64 2.44
CA GLY A 633 -29.89 12.56 3.31
C GLY A 633 -28.76 11.91 4.11
N LEU A 634 -28.30 10.72 3.70
CA LEU A 634 -27.20 9.95 4.30
C LEU A 634 -25.82 10.36 3.72
N LEU A 635 -25.83 10.98 2.54
CA LEU A 635 -24.64 11.50 1.86
C LEU A 635 -24.92 12.93 1.40
N THR A 636 -23.97 13.84 1.60
CA THR A 636 -24.06 15.21 1.08
C THR A 636 -22.84 15.53 0.22
N VAL A 637 -23.02 16.33 -0.83
CA VAL A 637 -21.94 16.78 -1.72
C VAL A 637 -21.24 18.03 -1.17
N GLU A 638 -21.94 18.81 -0.34
CA GLU A 638 -21.38 20.02 0.28
C GLU A 638 -20.18 19.67 1.19
N LYS A 639 -19.07 20.38 0.99
CA LYS A 639 -17.82 20.11 1.72
C LYS A 639 -17.88 20.50 3.19
N LYS A 640 -18.64 21.52 3.54
CA LYS A 640 -18.79 21.97 4.92
C LYS A 640 -19.92 21.17 5.61
N GLY A 641 -19.57 20.48 6.70
CA GLY A 641 -20.52 19.61 7.42
C GLY A 641 -20.92 18.36 6.62
N LYS A 642 -20.05 17.85 5.75
CA LYS A 642 -20.28 16.68 4.89
C LYS A 642 -20.76 15.48 5.71
N LYS A 643 -21.93 14.97 5.38
CA LYS A 643 -22.41 13.65 5.83
C LYS A 643 -21.93 12.60 4.83
N ASN A 644 -21.43 11.49 5.32
CA ASN A 644 -21.09 10.33 4.51
C ASN A 644 -21.26 9.06 5.35
N ILE A 645 -22.39 8.39 5.15
CA ILE A 645 -22.73 7.16 5.88
C ILE A 645 -21.74 6.02 5.63
N PHE A 646 -21.07 6.03 4.48
CA PHE A 646 -20.12 4.98 4.10
C PHE A 646 -18.73 5.16 4.73
N SER A 647 -18.38 6.39 5.13
CA SER A 647 -17.03 6.71 5.61
C SER A 647 -16.66 5.88 6.83
N GLY A 648 -15.58 5.09 6.72
CA GLY A 648 -15.09 4.21 7.77
C GLY A 648 -15.94 2.97 8.04
N ARG A 649 -16.99 2.70 7.25
CA ARG A 649 -17.86 1.53 7.37
C ARG A 649 -17.61 0.53 6.26
N VAL A 650 -17.99 -0.73 6.49
CA VAL A 650 -18.00 -1.74 5.43
C VAL A 650 -19.27 -1.57 4.59
N LEU A 651 -19.14 -1.61 3.29
CA LEU A 651 -20.26 -1.67 2.36
C LEU A 651 -20.54 -3.14 2.03
N GLU A 652 -21.71 -3.62 2.44
CA GLU A 652 -22.20 -4.95 2.08
C GLU A 652 -23.29 -4.81 1.02
N ILE A 653 -23.23 -5.60 -0.05
CA ILE A 653 -24.14 -5.51 -1.20
C ILE A 653 -24.81 -6.85 -1.43
N GLU A 654 -26.13 -6.85 -1.62
CA GLU A 654 -26.92 -8.04 -1.94
C GLU A 654 -28.01 -7.76 -2.98
N GLY A 655 -28.69 -8.82 -3.43
CA GLY A 655 -29.85 -8.72 -4.32
C GLY A 655 -29.52 -8.79 -5.81
N LEU A 656 -28.31 -9.18 -6.17
CA LEU A 656 -27.86 -9.35 -7.56
C LEU A 656 -27.40 -10.82 -7.80
N PRO A 657 -28.32 -11.81 -7.77
CA PRO A 657 -27.97 -13.23 -7.72
C PRO A 657 -27.20 -13.73 -8.96
N ASN A 658 -27.44 -13.15 -10.12
CA ASN A 658 -26.83 -13.53 -11.38
C ASN A 658 -25.56 -12.73 -11.75
N LEU A 659 -25.04 -11.92 -10.80
CA LEU A 659 -23.88 -11.08 -11.03
C LEU A 659 -22.62 -11.94 -11.17
N LYS A 660 -21.86 -11.77 -12.25
CA LYS A 660 -20.57 -12.44 -12.44
C LYS A 660 -19.52 -11.83 -11.49
N CYS A 661 -18.50 -12.61 -11.09
CA CYS A 661 -17.48 -12.14 -10.15
C CYS A 661 -16.73 -10.89 -10.64
N GLU A 662 -16.44 -10.77 -11.93
CA GLU A 662 -15.80 -9.56 -12.47
C GLU A 662 -16.72 -8.34 -12.44
N GLN A 663 -18.03 -8.52 -12.57
CA GLN A 663 -19.01 -7.43 -12.36
C GLN A 663 -19.10 -7.05 -10.88
N ALA A 664 -19.07 -8.03 -9.99
CA ALA A 664 -19.02 -7.78 -8.56
C ALA A 664 -17.77 -6.98 -8.18
N PHE A 665 -16.63 -7.25 -8.83
CA PHE A 665 -15.40 -6.47 -8.62
C PHE A 665 -15.62 -4.99 -8.97
N GLU A 666 -16.18 -4.66 -10.12
CA GLU A 666 -16.45 -3.27 -10.52
C GLU A 666 -17.37 -2.56 -9.51
N LEU A 667 -18.41 -3.26 -9.04
CA LEU A 667 -19.34 -2.73 -8.07
C LEU A 667 -18.67 -2.49 -6.70
N SER A 668 -17.82 -3.41 -6.24
CA SER A 668 -17.09 -3.30 -4.98
C SER A 668 -16.00 -2.22 -5.04
N ASP A 669 -15.33 -2.07 -6.17
CA ASP A 669 -14.20 -1.17 -6.36
C ASP A 669 -14.58 0.29 -6.10
N ALA A 670 -15.76 0.71 -6.56
CA ALA A 670 -16.28 2.06 -6.36
C ALA A 670 -16.49 2.44 -4.88
N SER A 671 -16.56 1.49 -3.96
CA SER A 671 -16.65 1.76 -2.52
C SER A 671 -15.45 2.57 -2.00
N ALA A 672 -14.33 2.52 -2.70
CA ALA A 672 -13.13 3.31 -2.40
C ALA A 672 -13.41 4.81 -2.46
N GLU A 673 -14.27 5.26 -3.39
CA GLU A 673 -14.61 6.68 -3.57
C GLU A 673 -15.52 7.20 -2.47
N ARG A 674 -16.23 6.32 -1.78
CA ARG A 674 -17.10 6.64 -0.63
C ARG A 674 -16.34 6.66 0.69
N SER A 675 -15.02 6.48 0.67
CA SER A 675 -14.18 6.31 1.87
C SER A 675 -14.62 5.12 2.74
N ALA A 676 -15.23 4.09 2.15
CA ALA A 676 -15.59 2.88 2.87
C ALA A 676 -14.34 2.14 3.36
N ALA A 677 -14.41 1.55 4.56
CA ALA A 677 -13.33 0.76 5.13
C ALA A 677 -13.07 -0.53 4.35
N GLY A 678 -14.15 -1.18 3.88
CA GLY A 678 -14.11 -2.40 3.09
C GLY A 678 -15.38 -2.54 2.25
N CYS A 679 -15.43 -3.57 1.41
CA CYS A 679 -16.64 -3.94 0.67
C CYS A 679 -16.66 -5.44 0.46
N THR A 680 -17.86 -6.04 0.56
CA THR A 680 -18.12 -7.43 0.17
C THR A 680 -19.47 -7.53 -0.52
N ILE A 681 -19.66 -8.53 -1.37
CA ILE A 681 -20.87 -8.73 -2.15
C ILE A 681 -21.37 -10.16 -1.97
N LYS A 682 -22.64 -10.28 -1.62
CA LYS A 682 -23.31 -11.59 -1.57
C LYS A 682 -23.60 -12.07 -2.98
N LEU A 683 -22.88 -13.10 -3.42
CA LEU A 683 -23.08 -13.80 -4.69
C LEU A 683 -23.63 -15.21 -4.49
N ASP A 684 -24.20 -15.77 -5.56
CA ASP A 684 -24.52 -17.20 -5.61
C ASP A 684 -23.25 -18.04 -5.85
N LYS A 685 -23.35 -19.35 -5.63
CA LYS A 685 -22.21 -20.28 -5.75
C LYS A 685 -21.74 -20.45 -7.18
N GLU A 686 -22.68 -20.51 -8.12
CA GLU A 686 -22.43 -20.81 -9.53
C GLU A 686 -21.46 -19.82 -10.19
N PRO A 687 -21.62 -18.49 -10.07
CA PRO A 687 -20.66 -17.52 -10.57
C PRO A 687 -19.24 -17.68 -9.96
N ILE A 688 -19.17 -18.05 -8.69
CA ILE A 688 -17.89 -18.24 -8.01
C ILE A 688 -17.22 -19.54 -8.47
N ILE A 689 -17.97 -20.63 -8.67
CA ILE A 689 -17.46 -21.91 -9.19
C ILE A 689 -16.90 -21.71 -10.60
N GLU A 690 -17.65 -21.05 -11.49
CA GLU A 690 -17.21 -20.71 -12.83
C GLU A 690 -15.89 -19.92 -12.79
N TYR A 691 -15.86 -18.88 -11.97
CA TYR A 691 -14.71 -17.98 -11.83
C TYR A 691 -13.46 -18.70 -11.29
N LEU A 692 -13.59 -19.53 -10.26
CA LEU A 692 -12.46 -20.27 -9.71
C LEU A 692 -11.92 -21.34 -10.66
N ASN A 693 -12.78 -22.04 -11.41
CA ASN A 693 -12.31 -22.98 -12.43
C ASN A 693 -11.46 -22.28 -13.50
N SER A 694 -11.94 -21.17 -14.03
CA SER A 694 -11.19 -20.33 -14.96
C SER A 694 -9.85 -19.86 -14.35
N ASN A 695 -9.85 -19.41 -13.11
CA ASN A 695 -8.66 -18.86 -12.46
C ASN A 695 -7.62 -19.95 -12.11
N VAL A 696 -8.02 -21.18 -11.82
CA VAL A 696 -7.10 -22.32 -11.65
C VAL A 696 -6.28 -22.53 -12.93
N VAL A 697 -6.90 -22.45 -14.11
CA VAL A 697 -6.19 -22.54 -15.38
C VAL A 697 -5.24 -21.36 -15.56
N MET A 698 -5.68 -20.15 -15.30
CA MET A 698 -4.83 -18.95 -15.36
C MET A 698 -3.61 -19.05 -14.42
N LEU A 699 -3.77 -19.51 -13.19
CA LEU A 699 -2.67 -19.67 -12.25
C LEU A 699 -1.67 -20.74 -12.68
N LYS A 700 -2.14 -21.87 -13.25
CA LYS A 700 -1.27 -22.88 -13.86
C LYS A 700 -0.50 -22.29 -15.06
N TRP A 701 -1.16 -21.52 -15.90
CA TRP A 701 -0.51 -20.76 -16.96
C TRP A 701 0.56 -19.82 -16.43
N MET A 702 0.30 -19.09 -15.35
CA MET A 702 1.29 -18.22 -14.71
C MET A 702 2.53 -18.97 -14.22
N ILE A 703 2.37 -20.19 -13.70
CA ILE A 703 3.50 -21.06 -13.32
C ILE A 703 4.31 -21.42 -14.55
N ALA A 704 3.66 -21.86 -15.64
CA ALA A 704 4.31 -22.23 -16.89
C ALA A 704 5.06 -21.04 -17.53
N GLU A 705 4.55 -19.83 -17.38
CA GLU A 705 5.16 -18.58 -17.86
C GLU A 705 6.23 -18.00 -16.90
N GLY A 706 6.48 -18.63 -15.75
CA GLY A 706 7.53 -18.22 -14.81
C GLY A 706 7.20 -16.97 -14.00
N TYR A 707 5.94 -16.73 -13.69
CA TYR A 707 5.53 -15.70 -12.73
C TYR A 707 5.85 -16.12 -11.30
N GLY A 708 6.54 -15.27 -10.55
CA GLY A 708 6.71 -15.33 -9.12
C GLY A 708 7.26 -16.64 -8.53
N ASP A 709 6.90 -16.90 -7.28
CA ASP A 709 7.20 -18.16 -6.60
C ASP A 709 6.15 -19.23 -6.96
N ALA A 710 6.59 -20.28 -7.66
CA ALA A 710 5.70 -21.35 -8.11
C ALA A 710 4.96 -22.03 -6.95
N ARG A 711 5.62 -22.23 -5.78
CA ARG A 711 5.00 -22.86 -4.62
C ARG A 711 3.85 -22.02 -4.03
N THR A 712 3.97 -20.71 -4.08
CA THR A 712 2.88 -19.80 -3.66
C THR A 712 1.67 -19.94 -4.59
N LEU A 713 1.90 -20.00 -5.91
CA LEU A 713 0.83 -20.22 -6.89
C LEU A 713 0.23 -21.64 -6.76
N GLU A 714 1.05 -22.67 -6.59
CA GLU A 714 0.59 -24.05 -6.38
C GLU A 714 -0.29 -24.17 -5.11
N ARG A 715 0.14 -23.53 -4.01
CA ARG A 715 -0.66 -23.50 -2.76
C ARG A 715 -2.00 -22.80 -2.99
N ARG A 716 -2.03 -21.69 -3.74
CA ARG A 716 -3.26 -20.98 -4.06
C ARG A 716 -4.18 -21.82 -4.94
N ILE A 717 -3.66 -22.51 -5.96
CA ILE A 717 -4.43 -23.44 -6.79
C ILE A 717 -5.03 -24.56 -5.92
N ALA A 718 -4.21 -25.20 -5.08
CA ALA A 718 -4.68 -26.29 -4.21
C ALA A 718 -5.83 -25.86 -3.29
N ARG A 719 -5.79 -24.64 -2.77
CA ARG A 719 -6.88 -24.06 -1.94
C ARG A 719 -8.13 -23.75 -2.76
N MET A 720 -8.01 -23.30 -4.00
CA MET A 720 -9.14 -23.12 -4.92
C MET A 720 -9.79 -24.47 -5.24
N GLU A 721 -8.99 -25.49 -5.60
CA GLU A 721 -9.45 -26.84 -5.90
C GLU A 721 -10.12 -27.50 -4.68
N GLU A 722 -9.61 -27.25 -3.47
CA GLU A 722 -10.23 -27.73 -2.22
C GLU A 722 -11.62 -27.10 -1.99
N TRP A 723 -11.73 -25.76 -2.17
CA TRP A 723 -13.03 -25.09 -2.06
C TRP A 723 -14.01 -25.58 -3.12
N LEU A 724 -13.56 -25.73 -4.37
CA LEU A 724 -14.37 -26.25 -5.48
C LEU A 724 -14.89 -27.66 -5.22
N ALA A 725 -14.15 -28.49 -4.49
CA ALA A 725 -14.59 -29.84 -4.11
C ALA A 725 -15.78 -29.85 -3.15
N ASN A 726 -15.95 -28.79 -2.33
CA ASN A 726 -17.07 -28.61 -1.41
C ASN A 726 -17.44 -27.14 -1.25
N PRO A 727 -18.11 -26.53 -2.24
CA PRO A 727 -18.41 -25.10 -2.23
C PRO A 727 -19.38 -24.71 -1.10
N VAL A 728 -18.91 -23.90 -0.18
CA VAL A 728 -19.71 -23.33 0.91
C VAL A 728 -19.44 -21.83 0.99
N LEU A 729 -20.48 -21.02 1.07
CA LEU A 729 -20.42 -19.58 1.26
C LEU A 729 -21.02 -19.21 2.60
N MET A 730 -20.44 -18.17 3.21
CA MET A 730 -21.00 -17.57 4.43
C MET A 730 -22.22 -16.70 4.09
N GLU A 731 -23.12 -16.58 5.06
CA GLU A 731 -24.28 -15.70 4.98
C GLU A 731 -24.38 -14.87 6.27
N ALA A 732 -24.93 -13.65 6.15
CA ALA A 732 -25.29 -12.85 7.31
C ALA A 732 -26.37 -13.54 8.13
N ASP A 733 -26.39 -13.29 9.45
CA ASP A 733 -27.48 -13.73 10.29
C ASP A 733 -28.74 -12.92 9.97
N LYS A 734 -29.93 -13.50 10.20
CA LYS A 734 -31.22 -12.84 9.86
C LYS A 734 -31.49 -11.59 10.69
N ASP A 735 -30.93 -11.55 11.87
CA ASP A 735 -31.01 -10.49 12.85
C ASP A 735 -29.76 -9.62 12.94
N ALA A 736 -28.89 -9.68 11.88
CA ALA A 736 -27.74 -8.82 11.77
C ALA A 736 -28.14 -7.33 11.74
N GLU A 737 -27.38 -6.51 12.46
CA GLU A 737 -27.62 -5.06 12.55
C GLU A 737 -26.70 -4.29 11.59
N TYR A 738 -27.26 -3.27 10.93
CA TYR A 738 -26.56 -2.40 9.99
C TYR A 738 -26.73 -0.93 10.41
N ALA A 739 -25.68 -0.12 10.23
CA ALA A 739 -25.72 1.31 10.49
C ALA A 739 -26.75 2.05 9.61
N ALA A 740 -26.97 1.54 8.40
CA ALA A 740 -28.04 1.95 7.50
C ALA A 740 -28.33 0.83 6.50
N VAL A 741 -29.56 0.82 5.97
CA VAL A 741 -29.97 -0.02 4.84
C VAL A 741 -30.43 0.90 3.72
N ILE A 742 -29.89 0.71 2.53
CA ILE A 742 -30.21 1.47 1.31
C ILE A 742 -30.81 0.49 0.30
N ASP A 743 -32.15 0.55 0.15
CA ASP A 743 -32.86 -0.27 -0.81
C ASP A 743 -32.90 0.44 -2.17
N ILE A 744 -32.45 -0.22 -3.23
CA ILE A 744 -32.42 0.30 -4.61
C ILE A 744 -33.32 -0.59 -5.47
N ASN A 745 -34.45 -0.02 -5.92
CA ASN A 745 -35.36 -0.72 -6.82
C ASN A 745 -34.95 -0.49 -8.29
N LEU A 746 -34.43 -1.54 -8.93
CA LEU A 746 -34.00 -1.48 -10.33
C LEU A 746 -35.15 -1.23 -11.31
N ASP A 747 -36.40 -1.59 -10.93
CA ASP A 747 -37.57 -1.29 -11.76
C ASP A 747 -37.86 0.24 -11.84
N GLU A 748 -37.33 1.03 -10.89
CA GLU A 748 -37.44 2.47 -10.83
C GLU A 748 -36.26 3.20 -11.43
N LEU A 749 -35.13 2.53 -11.64
CA LEU A 749 -33.92 3.06 -12.26
C LEU A 749 -34.06 3.00 -13.80
N LYS A 750 -34.67 4.03 -14.40
CA LYS A 750 -35.06 4.02 -15.82
C LYS A 750 -34.09 4.73 -16.75
N GLU A 751 -33.13 5.46 -16.23
CA GLU A 751 -32.10 6.17 -16.99
C GLU A 751 -30.73 6.09 -16.33
N PRO A 752 -29.64 6.18 -17.11
CA PRO A 752 -28.27 6.16 -16.57
C PRO A 752 -28.04 7.22 -15.51
N VAL A 753 -27.19 6.89 -14.54
CA VAL A 753 -26.73 7.80 -13.48
C VAL A 753 -25.26 8.07 -13.65
N LEU A 754 -24.90 9.35 -13.72
CA LEU A 754 -23.51 9.80 -13.91
C LEU A 754 -23.01 10.51 -12.65
N ALA A 755 -21.67 10.48 -12.44
CA ALA A 755 -21.06 11.41 -11.51
C ALA A 755 -20.77 12.75 -12.21
N LEU A 756 -21.14 13.85 -11.57
CA LEU A 756 -20.89 15.21 -12.02
C LEU A 756 -19.39 15.58 -11.88
N PRO A 757 -18.91 16.58 -12.60
CA PRO A 757 -17.51 17.01 -12.54
C PRO A 757 -17.04 17.34 -11.12
N ASN A 758 -15.79 16.94 -10.85
CA ASN A 758 -15.00 17.26 -9.66
C ASN A 758 -15.41 16.55 -8.34
N ASP A 759 -16.45 15.71 -8.35
CA ASP A 759 -16.82 14.92 -7.17
C ASP A 759 -17.46 13.58 -7.62
N PRO A 760 -16.88 12.41 -7.26
CA PRO A 760 -17.42 11.09 -7.65
C PRO A 760 -18.73 10.73 -6.92
N ASP A 761 -19.06 11.45 -5.85
CA ASP A 761 -20.31 11.29 -5.11
C ASP A 761 -21.44 12.16 -5.67
N ALA A 762 -21.12 13.28 -6.33
CA ALA A 762 -22.13 14.14 -6.93
C ALA A 762 -22.80 13.44 -8.12
N SER A 763 -24.00 12.91 -7.94
CA SER A 763 -24.69 12.10 -8.93
C SER A 763 -25.88 12.84 -9.54
N ALA A 764 -26.09 12.63 -10.84
CA ALA A 764 -27.20 13.16 -11.61
C ALA A 764 -27.70 12.13 -12.63
N THR A 765 -28.95 12.24 -13.07
CA THR A 765 -29.47 11.39 -14.14
C THR A 765 -29.00 11.88 -15.50
N LEU A 766 -29.08 11.00 -16.51
CA LEU A 766 -28.73 11.36 -17.88
C LEU A 766 -29.49 12.57 -18.38
N SER A 767 -30.79 12.66 -18.06
CA SER A 767 -31.65 13.78 -18.49
C SER A 767 -31.22 15.12 -17.89
N ASP A 768 -30.64 15.15 -16.71
CA ASP A 768 -30.16 16.36 -16.03
C ASP A 768 -28.96 17.00 -16.74
N VAL A 769 -28.16 16.21 -17.46
CA VAL A 769 -26.91 16.63 -18.09
C VAL A 769 -26.89 16.47 -19.61
N ALA A 770 -28.01 16.07 -20.21
CA ALA A 770 -28.15 15.90 -21.67
C ALA A 770 -27.70 17.14 -22.43
N ASP A 771 -27.24 16.96 -23.67
CA ASP A 771 -26.74 18.01 -24.58
C ASP A 771 -25.45 18.74 -24.11
N THR A 772 -24.86 18.35 -22.98
CA THR A 772 -23.56 18.90 -22.56
C THR A 772 -22.49 18.53 -23.61
N HIS A 773 -21.76 19.52 -24.11
CA HIS A 773 -20.69 19.34 -25.09
C HIS A 773 -19.52 18.54 -24.49
N ILE A 774 -18.97 17.62 -25.27
CA ILE A 774 -17.84 16.74 -24.88
C ILE A 774 -16.68 16.92 -25.86
N ASP A 775 -15.50 17.21 -25.31
CA ASP A 775 -14.25 17.38 -26.06
C ASP A 775 -13.47 16.06 -26.16
N GLU A 776 -13.37 15.34 -25.08
CA GLU A 776 -12.60 14.10 -24.99
C GLU A 776 -13.38 12.98 -24.26
N VAL A 777 -13.06 11.73 -24.59
CA VAL A 777 -13.64 10.54 -23.97
C VAL A 777 -12.53 9.59 -23.58
N PHE A 778 -12.61 9.04 -22.36
CA PHE A 778 -11.70 8.00 -21.87
C PHE A 778 -12.45 6.74 -21.47
N ILE A 779 -12.11 5.60 -22.11
CA ILE A 779 -12.60 4.26 -21.78
C ILE A 779 -11.41 3.43 -21.27
N GLY A 780 -11.40 3.12 -19.98
CA GLY A 780 -10.35 2.41 -19.28
C GLY A 780 -10.49 2.55 -17.77
N SER A 781 -9.84 1.80 -17.00
CA SER A 781 -9.71 1.75 -15.54
C SER A 781 -9.93 0.34 -15.00
N CYS A 782 -9.68 0.13 -13.70
CA CYS A 782 -9.98 -1.13 -13.01
C CYS A 782 -11.49 -1.48 -13.02
N MET A 783 -12.37 -0.49 -13.15
CA MET A 783 -13.83 -0.65 -13.23
C MET A 783 -14.34 -0.85 -14.66
N THR A 784 -13.49 -1.19 -15.62
CA THR A 784 -13.88 -1.35 -17.03
C THR A 784 -13.35 -2.67 -17.54
N ASN A 785 -14.15 -3.75 -17.43
CA ASN A 785 -13.79 -5.07 -17.91
C ASN A 785 -13.96 -5.20 -19.45
N ILE A 786 -13.53 -6.35 -20.01
CA ILE A 786 -13.51 -6.58 -21.45
C ILE A 786 -14.88 -6.42 -22.13
N GLY A 787 -15.98 -6.74 -21.45
CA GLY A 787 -17.35 -6.60 -22.00
C GLY A 787 -17.70 -5.17 -22.36
N HIS A 788 -17.26 -4.20 -21.57
CA HIS A 788 -17.47 -2.78 -21.82
C HIS A 788 -16.70 -2.29 -23.07
N PHE A 789 -15.48 -2.79 -23.28
CA PHE A 789 -14.72 -2.49 -24.52
C PHE A 789 -15.38 -3.11 -25.74
N ARG A 790 -15.96 -4.32 -25.64
CA ARG A 790 -16.73 -4.93 -26.72
C ARG A 790 -18.00 -4.13 -27.02
N ALA A 791 -18.72 -3.67 -25.99
CA ALA A 791 -19.90 -2.84 -26.16
C ALA A 791 -19.55 -1.52 -26.88
N ALA A 792 -18.53 -0.81 -26.41
CA ALA A 792 -18.04 0.41 -27.05
C ALA A 792 -17.60 0.15 -28.51
N GLY A 793 -16.85 -0.94 -28.76
CA GLY A 793 -16.42 -1.34 -30.10
C GLY A 793 -17.58 -1.67 -31.04
N LYS A 794 -18.63 -2.36 -30.56
CA LYS A 794 -19.86 -2.61 -31.34
C LYS A 794 -20.56 -1.32 -31.75
N LEU A 795 -20.69 -0.37 -30.81
CA LEU A 795 -21.30 0.92 -31.08
C LEU A 795 -20.51 1.69 -32.16
N LEU A 796 -19.19 1.72 -32.05
CA LEU A 796 -18.33 2.38 -33.04
C LEU A 796 -18.38 1.68 -34.42
N LYS A 797 -18.39 0.35 -34.44
CA LYS A 797 -18.47 -0.45 -35.68
C LYS A 797 -19.78 -0.23 -36.42
N ASN A 798 -20.89 -0.22 -35.67
CA ASN A 798 -22.22 -0.15 -36.27
C ASN A 798 -22.60 1.27 -36.71
N ASN A 799 -21.89 2.29 -36.19
CA ASN A 799 -22.14 3.69 -36.49
C ASN A 799 -20.87 4.39 -37.02
N PRO A 800 -20.37 3.96 -38.21
CA PRO A 800 -19.13 4.50 -38.77
C PRO A 800 -19.30 5.98 -39.13
N ILE A 801 -18.34 6.80 -38.71
CA ILE A 801 -18.24 8.20 -39.05
C ILE A 801 -16.83 8.51 -39.56
N ASP A 802 -16.66 9.47 -40.47
CA ASP A 802 -15.35 9.78 -41.06
C ASP A 802 -14.34 10.27 -40.04
N LYS A 803 -14.82 11.01 -39.01
CA LYS A 803 -13.99 11.52 -37.93
C LYS A 803 -14.85 11.71 -36.69
N LEU A 804 -14.40 11.15 -35.57
CA LEU A 804 -15.04 11.43 -34.28
C LEU A 804 -14.97 12.92 -33.92
N PRO A 805 -16.07 13.52 -33.45
CA PRO A 805 -16.08 14.90 -32.97
C PRO A 805 -15.22 15.08 -31.71
N THR A 806 -14.95 13.99 -30.97
CA THR A 806 -14.17 13.98 -29.74
C THR A 806 -12.82 13.30 -29.94
N ARG A 807 -11.88 13.51 -29.01
CA ARG A 807 -10.70 12.64 -28.89
C ARG A 807 -11.08 11.44 -28.02
N LEU A 808 -10.92 10.23 -28.55
CA LEU A 808 -11.21 8.98 -27.84
C LEU A 808 -9.92 8.29 -27.38
N TRP A 809 -9.87 7.93 -26.11
CA TRP A 809 -8.78 7.16 -25.50
C TRP A 809 -9.27 5.80 -25.06
N ILE A 810 -8.50 4.74 -25.34
CA ILE A 810 -8.78 3.34 -24.98
C ILE A 810 -7.59 2.79 -24.22
N ALA A 811 -7.81 2.29 -22.98
CA ALA A 811 -6.79 1.65 -22.17
C ALA A 811 -7.37 0.42 -21.47
N PRO A 812 -7.14 -0.81 -21.98
CA PRO A 812 -7.65 -2.03 -21.36
C PRO A 812 -7.02 -2.27 -19.97
N PRO A 813 -7.70 -3.02 -19.09
CA PRO A 813 -7.20 -3.23 -17.74
C PRO A 813 -5.99 -4.17 -17.68
N THR A 814 -5.93 -5.20 -18.55
CA THR A 814 -4.81 -6.14 -18.59
C THR A 814 -4.37 -6.45 -20.02
N LYS A 815 -3.15 -6.95 -20.16
CA LYS A 815 -2.65 -7.43 -21.45
C LYS A 815 -3.46 -8.63 -22.00
N MET A 816 -4.14 -9.40 -21.13
CA MET A 816 -4.99 -10.51 -21.55
C MET A 816 -6.27 -9.97 -22.21
N ASP A 817 -6.87 -8.92 -21.61
CA ASP A 817 -8.01 -8.22 -22.22
C ASP A 817 -7.59 -7.57 -23.55
N GLU A 818 -6.40 -6.95 -23.62
CA GLU A 818 -5.85 -6.37 -24.84
C GLU A 818 -5.69 -7.43 -25.94
N ALA A 819 -5.04 -8.56 -25.63
CA ALA A 819 -4.82 -9.65 -26.58
C ALA A 819 -6.16 -10.20 -27.11
N GLN A 820 -7.11 -10.47 -26.24
CA GLN A 820 -8.43 -10.96 -26.64
C GLN A 820 -9.20 -9.96 -27.52
N LEU A 821 -9.14 -8.66 -27.19
CA LEU A 821 -9.76 -7.61 -28.00
C LEU A 821 -9.08 -7.47 -29.39
N MET A 822 -7.77 -7.72 -29.48
CA MET A 822 -7.04 -7.78 -30.74
C MET A 822 -7.50 -8.98 -31.57
N ASP A 823 -7.58 -10.17 -30.99
CA ASP A 823 -8.01 -11.39 -31.68
C ASP A 823 -9.46 -11.32 -32.18
N GLU A 824 -10.33 -10.69 -31.40
CA GLU A 824 -11.72 -10.40 -31.78
C GLU A 824 -11.85 -9.25 -32.79
N GLY A 825 -10.75 -8.55 -33.14
CA GLY A 825 -10.69 -7.48 -34.15
C GLY A 825 -11.14 -6.09 -33.65
N TYR A 826 -11.39 -5.91 -32.34
CA TYR A 826 -11.82 -4.61 -31.78
C TYR A 826 -10.76 -3.53 -31.89
N TYR A 827 -9.47 -3.87 -31.81
CA TYR A 827 -8.39 -2.89 -32.01
C TYR A 827 -8.38 -2.30 -33.41
N SER A 828 -8.77 -3.07 -34.43
CA SER A 828 -8.97 -2.55 -35.78
C SER A 828 -10.14 -1.55 -35.85
N ILE A 829 -11.23 -1.83 -35.10
CA ILE A 829 -12.39 -0.94 -35.02
C ILE A 829 -12.00 0.38 -34.34
N PHE A 830 -11.30 0.31 -33.19
CA PHE A 830 -10.79 1.49 -32.48
C PHE A 830 -9.84 2.31 -33.35
N GLY A 831 -8.94 1.65 -34.09
CA GLY A 831 -8.04 2.33 -35.02
C GLY A 831 -8.76 3.04 -36.15
N VAL A 832 -9.77 2.42 -36.78
CA VAL A 832 -10.62 3.03 -37.84
C VAL A 832 -11.39 4.24 -37.27
N ALA A 833 -11.89 4.16 -36.04
CA ALA A 833 -12.55 5.28 -35.37
C ALA A 833 -11.57 6.42 -34.98
N GLY A 834 -10.26 6.24 -35.11
CA GLY A 834 -9.24 7.21 -34.74
C GLY A 834 -9.00 7.31 -33.22
N ALA A 835 -9.33 6.26 -32.48
CA ALA A 835 -9.06 6.18 -31.07
C ALA A 835 -7.55 6.05 -30.82
N ARG A 836 -7.08 6.70 -29.75
CA ARG A 836 -5.74 6.48 -29.21
C ARG A 836 -5.78 5.32 -28.21
N THR A 837 -5.07 4.26 -28.53
CA THR A 837 -4.91 3.12 -27.64
C THR A 837 -3.66 3.32 -26.78
N GLU A 838 -3.78 3.06 -25.49
CA GLU A 838 -2.71 3.09 -24.49
C GLU A 838 -2.42 1.68 -23.99
N MET A 839 -1.20 1.46 -23.48
CA MET A 839 -0.85 0.19 -22.87
C MET A 839 -1.72 -0.14 -21.65
N PRO A 840 -1.94 -1.42 -21.35
CA PRO A 840 -2.71 -1.83 -20.17
C PRO A 840 -2.18 -1.23 -18.87
N GLY A 841 -3.07 -0.61 -18.09
CA GLY A 841 -2.70 0.05 -16.83
C GLY A 841 -3.61 1.19 -16.45
N CYS A 842 -3.21 1.95 -15.43
CA CYS A 842 -4.01 3.05 -14.89
C CYS A 842 -4.01 4.32 -15.77
N SER A 843 -3.08 4.45 -16.69
CA SER A 843 -3.03 5.48 -17.76
C SER A 843 -3.62 6.86 -17.35
N LEU A 844 -4.63 7.35 -18.09
CA LEU A 844 -5.32 8.60 -17.79
C LEU A 844 -6.08 8.58 -16.46
N CYS A 845 -6.57 7.44 -16.00
CA CYS A 845 -7.30 7.35 -14.73
C CYS A 845 -6.50 7.95 -13.55
N MET A 846 -5.17 7.81 -13.58
CA MET A 846 -4.27 8.42 -12.59
C MET A 846 -3.70 9.78 -13.03
N GLY A 847 -3.75 10.12 -14.33
CA GLY A 847 -3.14 11.33 -14.87
C GLY A 847 -1.61 11.35 -14.81
N ASN A 848 -0.97 10.18 -14.69
CA ASN A 848 0.47 10.05 -14.53
C ASN A 848 1.19 9.79 -15.87
N GLN A 849 0.59 9.00 -16.76
CA GLN A 849 1.18 8.61 -18.04
C GLN A 849 0.69 9.49 -19.19
N ALA A 850 -0.58 9.86 -19.16
CA ALA A 850 -1.21 10.72 -20.16
C ALA A 850 -2.25 11.63 -19.50
N ARG A 851 -2.62 12.72 -20.18
CA ARG A 851 -3.60 13.69 -19.71
C ARG A 851 -4.46 14.19 -20.84
N VAL A 852 -5.69 14.53 -20.51
CA VAL A 852 -6.60 15.26 -21.39
C VAL A 852 -6.16 16.74 -21.52
N ALA A 853 -6.64 17.43 -22.53
CA ALA A 853 -6.31 18.84 -22.75
C ALA A 853 -6.80 19.72 -21.58
N PRO A 854 -6.08 20.82 -21.26
CA PRO A 854 -6.53 21.74 -20.22
C PRO A 854 -7.90 22.32 -20.51
N GLY A 855 -8.76 22.41 -19.49
CA GLY A 855 -10.08 23.03 -19.57
C GLY A 855 -11.15 22.29 -20.38
N CYS A 856 -10.85 21.08 -20.89
CA CYS A 856 -11.81 20.31 -21.69
C CYS A 856 -12.88 19.62 -20.80
N THR A 857 -14.03 19.33 -21.44
CA THR A 857 -15.10 18.52 -20.84
C THR A 857 -14.97 17.06 -21.30
N VAL A 858 -15.01 16.13 -20.35
CA VAL A 858 -14.67 14.73 -20.58
C VAL A 858 -15.77 13.81 -20.05
N VAL A 859 -16.10 12.76 -20.80
CA VAL A 859 -16.79 11.58 -20.25
C VAL A 859 -15.76 10.48 -20.05
N SER A 860 -15.72 9.89 -18.86
CA SER A 860 -14.70 8.94 -18.47
C SER A 860 -15.27 7.73 -17.74
N THR A 861 -14.70 6.56 -17.98
CA THR A 861 -14.94 5.34 -17.17
C THR A 861 -13.94 5.21 -16.01
N SER A 862 -13.13 6.25 -15.74
CA SER A 862 -12.22 6.25 -14.59
C SER A 862 -12.96 6.13 -13.26
N THR A 863 -12.24 5.82 -12.20
CA THR A 863 -12.80 5.68 -10.85
C THR A 863 -13.05 7.04 -10.20
N ARG A 864 -12.23 8.05 -10.53
CA ARG A 864 -12.17 9.37 -9.89
C ARG A 864 -12.17 10.50 -10.89
N ASN A 865 -12.81 11.61 -10.51
CA ASN A 865 -12.86 12.84 -11.27
C ASN A 865 -12.51 14.08 -10.45
N PHE A 866 -11.68 13.94 -9.42
CA PHE A 866 -11.22 15.08 -8.61
C PHE A 866 -10.60 16.19 -9.48
N PRO A 867 -10.64 17.45 -9.03
CA PRO A 867 -10.09 18.58 -9.79
C PRO A 867 -8.65 18.32 -10.26
N ASN A 868 -8.37 18.66 -11.51
CA ASN A 868 -7.05 18.54 -12.15
C ASN A 868 -6.50 17.12 -12.32
N ARG A 869 -7.24 16.07 -11.96
CA ARG A 869 -6.71 14.68 -11.99
C ARG A 869 -6.43 14.21 -13.41
N LEU A 870 -7.40 14.27 -14.31
CA LEU A 870 -7.23 13.84 -15.70
C LEU A 870 -6.56 14.91 -16.57
N GLY A 871 -6.73 16.19 -16.25
CA GLY A 871 -6.15 17.34 -16.94
C GLY A 871 -6.40 18.63 -16.14
N GLN A 872 -5.57 19.64 -16.35
CA GLN A 872 -5.67 20.91 -15.65
C GLN A 872 -6.99 21.63 -16.01
N GLY A 873 -7.81 21.95 -15.02
CA GLY A 873 -9.10 22.65 -15.21
C GLY A 873 -10.13 21.86 -15.99
N SER A 874 -9.94 20.55 -16.22
CA SER A 874 -10.91 19.73 -16.96
C SER A 874 -12.14 19.41 -16.12
N ASN A 875 -13.31 19.37 -16.78
CA ASN A 875 -14.59 18.96 -16.22
C ASN A 875 -14.87 17.50 -16.60
N VAL A 876 -14.81 16.58 -15.65
CA VAL A 876 -14.87 15.16 -15.94
C VAL A 876 -16.14 14.54 -15.36
N PHE A 877 -17.02 14.04 -16.24
CA PHE A 877 -18.15 13.18 -15.88
C PHE A 877 -17.69 11.73 -15.78
N LEU A 878 -18.17 10.99 -14.77
CA LEU A 878 -17.97 9.54 -14.71
C LEU A 878 -19.24 8.83 -15.19
N ALA A 879 -19.08 7.97 -16.18
CA ALA A 879 -20.20 7.24 -16.79
C ALA A 879 -19.79 5.84 -17.25
N SER A 880 -20.77 5.09 -17.78
CA SER A 880 -20.52 3.79 -18.41
C SER A 880 -19.69 3.92 -19.70
N ALA A 881 -19.04 2.85 -20.13
CA ALA A 881 -18.31 2.80 -21.39
C ALA A 881 -19.25 2.93 -22.60
N GLU A 882 -20.46 2.42 -22.46
CA GLU A 882 -21.51 2.50 -23.45
C GLU A 882 -21.94 3.95 -23.67
N LEU A 883 -22.24 4.68 -22.59
CA LEU A 883 -22.57 6.12 -22.66
C LEU A 883 -21.37 6.93 -23.17
N ALA A 884 -20.16 6.61 -22.74
CA ALA A 884 -18.94 7.23 -23.20
C ALA A 884 -18.73 7.04 -24.72
N ALA A 885 -18.98 5.82 -25.24
CA ALA A 885 -18.93 5.55 -26.68
C ALA A 885 -19.97 6.34 -27.46
N VAL A 886 -21.22 6.41 -26.99
CA VAL A 886 -22.28 7.23 -27.61
C VAL A 886 -21.91 8.72 -27.59
N ALA A 887 -21.41 9.22 -26.44
CA ALA A 887 -20.95 10.59 -26.33
C ALA A 887 -19.78 10.89 -27.29
N SER A 888 -18.90 9.90 -27.54
CA SER A 888 -17.79 10.06 -28.50
C SER A 888 -18.28 10.22 -29.95
N LEU A 889 -19.36 9.51 -30.31
CA LEU A 889 -19.99 9.59 -31.62
C LEU A 889 -20.75 10.94 -31.84
N LEU A 890 -21.39 11.44 -30.80
CA LEU A 890 -22.25 12.64 -30.89
C LEU A 890 -21.52 13.96 -30.57
N GLY A 891 -20.39 13.93 -29.86
CA GLY A 891 -19.70 15.11 -29.34
C GLY A 891 -20.44 15.79 -28.19
N LYS A 892 -21.41 15.12 -27.60
CA LYS A 892 -22.23 15.58 -26.49
C LYS A 892 -22.72 14.42 -25.66
N ILE A 893 -23.16 14.67 -24.43
CA ILE A 893 -23.95 13.71 -23.67
C ILE A 893 -25.29 13.52 -24.37
N PRO A 894 -25.69 12.28 -24.72
CA PRO A 894 -26.93 12.03 -25.44
C PRO A 894 -28.18 12.38 -24.61
N THR A 895 -29.31 12.63 -25.29
CA THR A 895 -30.62 12.51 -24.65
C THR A 895 -30.96 11.05 -24.42
N MET A 896 -31.95 10.76 -23.55
CA MET A 896 -32.35 9.37 -23.26
C MET A 896 -32.84 8.65 -24.52
N GLU A 897 -33.59 9.36 -25.42
CA GLU A 897 -34.08 8.81 -26.69
C GLU A 897 -32.91 8.46 -27.62
N GLU A 898 -31.92 9.34 -27.75
CA GLU A 898 -30.72 9.06 -28.53
C GLU A 898 -29.97 7.87 -27.96
N TYR A 899 -29.74 7.84 -26.65
CA TYR A 899 -28.99 6.79 -25.99
C TYR A 899 -29.61 5.40 -26.17
N LEU A 900 -30.93 5.26 -25.99
CA LEU A 900 -31.61 3.97 -26.16
C LEU A 900 -31.48 3.41 -27.58
N LYS A 901 -31.54 4.26 -28.63
CA LYS A 901 -31.33 3.82 -30.02
C LYS A 901 -29.96 3.15 -30.23
N TYR A 902 -28.93 3.63 -29.53
CA TYR A 902 -27.62 3.01 -29.58
C TYR A 902 -27.57 1.74 -28.72
N MET A 903 -28.18 1.75 -27.53
CA MET A 903 -28.17 0.61 -26.63
C MET A 903 -28.93 -0.61 -27.14
N ASP A 904 -29.96 -0.43 -27.98
CA ASP A 904 -30.65 -1.51 -28.67
C ASP A 904 -29.67 -2.40 -29.44
N GLN A 905 -28.63 -1.80 -30.06
CA GLN A 905 -27.58 -2.53 -30.81
C GLN A 905 -26.67 -3.40 -29.92
N VAL A 906 -26.54 -3.04 -28.64
CA VAL A 906 -25.77 -3.82 -27.66
C VAL A 906 -26.66 -4.89 -27.03
N ASN A 907 -27.90 -4.54 -26.70
CA ASN A 907 -28.86 -5.44 -26.06
C ASN A 907 -29.22 -6.68 -26.90
N GLU A 908 -29.26 -6.55 -28.23
CA GLU A 908 -29.49 -7.70 -29.16
C GLU A 908 -28.51 -8.86 -28.97
N SER A 909 -27.31 -8.60 -28.44
CA SER A 909 -26.25 -9.60 -28.24
C SER A 909 -25.58 -9.46 -26.88
N ARG A 910 -26.38 -9.16 -25.85
CA ARG A 910 -25.89 -8.82 -24.51
C ARG A 910 -24.98 -9.92 -23.92
N ASP A 911 -25.40 -11.16 -23.94
CA ASP A 911 -24.66 -12.29 -23.33
C ASP A 911 -23.29 -12.50 -23.98
N ASP A 912 -23.21 -12.39 -25.31
CA ASP A 912 -21.94 -12.48 -26.04
C ASP A 912 -21.04 -11.26 -25.82
N THR A 913 -21.64 -10.07 -25.68
CA THR A 913 -20.90 -8.83 -25.46
C THR A 913 -20.22 -8.82 -24.09
N TYR A 914 -20.96 -9.13 -23.04
CA TYR A 914 -20.49 -9.05 -21.65
C TYR A 914 -19.93 -10.38 -21.10
N ARG A 915 -19.59 -11.35 -21.93
CA ARG A 915 -18.85 -12.52 -21.48
C ARG A 915 -17.43 -12.14 -21.02
N TYR A 916 -16.93 -12.82 -20.01
CA TYR A 916 -15.61 -12.58 -19.44
C TYR A 916 -14.53 -13.44 -20.10
N LEU A 917 -13.27 -13.22 -19.66
CA LEU A 917 -12.16 -14.11 -19.97
C LEU A 917 -12.27 -15.37 -19.11
N ASN A 918 -12.89 -16.42 -19.66
CA ASN A 918 -12.89 -17.74 -19.07
C ASN A 918 -11.67 -18.50 -19.58
N PHE A 919 -10.59 -18.51 -18.78
CA PHE A 919 -9.29 -19.06 -19.19
C PHE A 919 -9.32 -20.56 -19.46
N ASP A 920 -10.25 -21.31 -18.87
CA ASP A 920 -10.50 -22.71 -19.14
C ASP A 920 -11.19 -22.98 -20.50
N GLU A 921 -11.71 -21.94 -21.14
CA GLU A 921 -12.26 -21.96 -22.52
C GLU A 921 -11.27 -21.43 -23.58
N LEU A 922 -10.12 -20.85 -23.16
CA LEU A 922 -9.11 -20.27 -24.05
C LEU A 922 -7.99 -21.30 -24.34
N PRO A 923 -7.85 -21.81 -25.60
CA PRO A 923 -6.93 -22.92 -25.93
C PRO A 923 -5.48 -22.64 -25.51
N GLU A 924 -4.98 -21.42 -25.69
CA GLU A 924 -3.60 -21.06 -25.34
C GLU A 924 -3.29 -21.17 -23.84
N PHE A 925 -4.28 -20.88 -22.98
CA PHE A 925 -4.14 -21.00 -21.53
C PHE A 925 -4.25 -22.46 -21.12
N VAL A 926 -5.21 -23.21 -21.67
CA VAL A 926 -5.42 -24.65 -21.39
C VAL A 926 -4.19 -25.47 -21.78
N GLU A 927 -3.66 -25.30 -23.00
CA GLU A 927 -2.47 -26.01 -23.45
C GLU A 927 -1.25 -25.80 -22.57
N ARG A 928 -1.05 -24.57 -22.07
CA ARG A 928 0.06 -24.27 -21.16
C ARG A 928 -0.19 -24.79 -19.74
N ALA A 929 -1.43 -24.79 -19.28
CA ALA A 929 -1.83 -25.25 -17.95
C ALA A 929 -1.74 -26.79 -17.82
N ASP A 930 -2.03 -27.55 -18.90
CA ASP A 930 -2.03 -29.02 -18.87
C ASP A 930 -0.70 -29.66 -18.48
N GLY A 931 0.42 -28.94 -18.66
CA GLY A 931 1.76 -29.40 -18.27
C GLY A 931 2.12 -29.15 -16.81
N VAL A 932 1.24 -28.50 -16.03
CA VAL A 932 1.54 -28.07 -14.65
C VAL A 932 0.85 -28.96 -13.63
N GLU A 933 1.64 -29.78 -12.92
CA GLU A 933 1.18 -30.61 -11.81
C GLU A 933 1.42 -29.90 -10.46
N ILE A 934 0.40 -29.91 -9.60
CA ILE A 934 0.51 -29.38 -8.26
C ILE A 934 1.15 -30.42 -7.33
N SER A 935 2.21 -30.04 -6.64
CA SER A 935 2.94 -30.96 -5.77
C SER A 935 2.07 -31.48 -4.61
N ASN A 936 2.28 -32.73 -4.20
CA ASN A 936 1.57 -33.31 -3.05
C ASN A 936 1.85 -32.55 -1.73
N GLU A 937 3.03 -31.95 -1.61
CA GLU A 937 3.39 -31.09 -0.47
C GLU A 937 2.45 -29.88 -0.38
N MET A 938 2.18 -29.19 -1.51
CA MET A 938 1.30 -28.04 -1.53
C MET A 938 -0.17 -28.41 -1.33
N LYS A 939 -0.63 -29.55 -1.88
CA LYS A 939 -1.98 -30.08 -1.59
C LYS A 939 -2.17 -30.37 -0.11
N GLN A 940 -1.18 -31.00 0.53
CA GLN A 940 -1.25 -31.28 1.98
C GLN A 940 -1.18 -30.01 2.81
N ALA A 941 -0.36 -29.03 2.41
CA ALA A 941 -0.30 -27.72 3.07
C ALA A 941 -1.65 -26.98 2.99
N ALA A 942 -2.31 -26.99 1.84
CA ALA A 942 -3.64 -26.40 1.65
C ALA A 942 -4.69 -27.07 2.56
N MET A 943 -4.75 -28.40 2.59
CA MET A 943 -5.67 -29.13 3.48
C MET A 943 -5.43 -28.86 4.97
N ASN A 944 -4.17 -28.68 5.38
CA ASN A 944 -3.85 -28.35 6.77
C ASN A 944 -4.28 -26.93 7.14
N MET A 945 -4.19 -25.99 6.21
CA MET A 945 -4.66 -24.62 6.41
C MET A 945 -6.18 -24.52 6.48
N ALA A 946 -6.91 -25.30 5.70
CA ALA A 946 -8.38 -25.33 5.72
C ALA A 946 -8.94 -25.92 7.01
N LYS A 947 -8.23 -26.89 7.63
CA LYS A 947 -8.63 -27.52 8.90
C LYS A 947 -8.26 -26.70 10.14
N ALA A 948 -7.37 -25.73 9.99
CA ALA A 948 -6.92 -24.84 11.03
C ALA A 948 -7.71 -23.53 11.06
#